data_306bc16fe80b97762be6b178fc561b99
#
_entry.id   306bc16fe80b97762be6b178fc561b99
#
_cell.length_a   1.000
_cell.length_b   1.000
_cell.length_c   1.000
_cell.angle_alpha   90.00
_cell.angle_beta   90.00
_cell.angle_gamma   90.00
#
_symmetry.space_group_name_H-M   'P 1'
#
loop_
_entity.id
_entity.type
_entity.pdbx_description
1 polymer ?
#
loop_
_entity_poly.entity_id
_entity_poly.type
_entity_poly.pdbx_seq_one_letter_code
_entity_poly.pdbx_strand_id
1 'polypeptide(L)'
;MTINEENKIVINVVKRDGKKVNFDASKIAVTIKKGFDSVINENEEPKYNEKDIQKVFHAVLKRIEKEYKDQDKIKIETIQDMIEEELQKKGYEDVFKSFSEYRIRRAQSREQFFDDKKRHKFSKTIESLGLKSAHEEDAKRENANVDGDTAMGTMLQFGSTVSKEFAKAYLMKKKFAEAHDYGDIHIHDMDFMAMGTTTCCQLDLKKLFKNGFSTGHGFLREPNDIMSYGALAAIAIQANQNDQHGGQAIPAFDFFLAPGVLKTYKKQFKQTLFDLLEYSDFITFVNFDKVVEQINKLNSIEFDVAIFDKYAKGSEEIKRIFALASKKAVDKTDRITYQAMEAFIHNLNTMHSRAGAQVPFSSINFGTDTSAEGRMVVKNYLLAADAGLGRGETPIFPISIFKVKEGINYNPEDKNYDLLRLSCEVSAKRLFPNFSFIDSPFNLEYYKEGDYNTEVAYMGCRTRVLGNHVDPDKSVTGGRGNLSFTSVNLPRLGIKHGICNKEREVADMDAFYKDLEEMLELVKDQLLERFEIQCNKRIYNFPFLLGQGLWIDSEKLKPGDKLKKVLKHGTLTVGFIGLAECLKALTGKHHGESEESQKLGLEIIGFMRKKMDEYADKYNLNFSVIATPAEGLSGRFVGIDKAVYGKIKGVTDRQYYTNSFHIPVHYNISVANKIKLEAPYHALTNAGHITYIELDGDTVSNIDVFEKVVRIMKEEGIGYGAINHPVDRDPVCGYVGVIGDVCPKCGRRAGEPVSVEKLKELGIDYK
;
A
#
# COMPACT_ATOMS: atom_id res chain seq x y z
N MET A 1 -9.75 20.18 -44.25
CA MET A 1 -11.07 20.82 -44.10
C MET A 1 -11.07 22.10 -44.95
N THR A 2 -11.70 22.08 -46.08
CA THR A 2 -11.88 23.27 -46.94
C THR A 2 -13.20 23.91 -46.51
N ILE A 3 -13.13 25.05 -45.83
CA ILE A 3 -14.29 25.87 -45.50
C ILE A 3 -14.54 26.75 -46.71
N ASN A 4 -15.70 26.59 -47.33
CA ASN A 4 -16.15 27.51 -48.37
C ASN A 4 -16.45 28.88 -47.72
N GLU A 5 -15.85 29.95 -48.26
CA GLU A 5 -15.87 31.34 -47.74
C GLU A 5 -17.23 32.08 -47.85
N GLU A 6 -18.33 31.43 -48.22
CA GLU A 6 -19.56 32.13 -48.60
C GLU A 6 -20.62 32.31 -47.47
N ASN A 7 -20.44 31.80 -46.26
CA ASN A 7 -21.40 32.05 -45.16
C ASN A 7 -20.72 32.70 -43.95
N LYS A 8 -20.48 34.00 -43.99
CA LYS A 8 -20.04 34.79 -42.82
C LYS A 8 -21.22 35.07 -41.91
N ILE A 9 -21.40 34.22 -40.89
CA ILE A 9 -22.26 34.56 -39.73
C ILE A 9 -21.53 35.68 -38.96
N VAL A 10 -22.03 36.91 -39.07
CA VAL A 10 -21.48 38.07 -38.34
C VAL A 10 -22.23 38.22 -37.01
N ILE A 11 -21.80 37.52 -35.99
CA ILE A 11 -22.40 37.58 -34.64
C ILE A 11 -21.29 37.56 -33.60
N ASN A 12 -21.47 38.19 -32.47
CA ASN A 12 -20.57 38.12 -31.35
C ASN A 12 -20.93 36.98 -30.40
N VAL A 13 -19.97 36.19 -30.00
CA VAL A 13 -20.14 35.19 -28.93
C VAL A 13 -19.80 35.82 -27.60
N VAL A 14 -20.78 35.82 -26.70
CA VAL A 14 -20.60 36.25 -25.31
C VAL A 14 -20.05 35.06 -24.53
N LYS A 15 -18.81 35.18 -24.12
CA LYS A 15 -18.16 34.19 -23.25
C LYS A 15 -18.77 34.27 -21.83
N ARG A 16 -18.49 33.26 -21.01
CA ARG A 16 -18.96 33.12 -19.63
C ARG A 16 -18.49 34.25 -18.69
N ASP A 17 -17.30 34.80 -18.98
CA ASP A 17 -16.73 35.97 -18.27
C ASP A 17 -17.31 37.33 -18.76
N GLY A 18 -18.34 37.29 -19.59
CA GLY A 18 -18.99 38.49 -20.19
C GLY A 18 -18.23 39.08 -21.39
N LYS A 19 -17.03 38.62 -21.73
CA LYS A 19 -16.27 39.11 -22.88
C LYS A 19 -16.95 38.72 -24.18
N LYS A 20 -17.05 39.70 -25.09
CA LYS A 20 -17.54 39.49 -26.47
C LYS A 20 -16.34 39.14 -27.37
N VAL A 21 -16.49 38.11 -28.19
CA VAL A 21 -15.53 37.71 -29.21
C VAL A 21 -16.26 37.44 -30.52
N ASN A 22 -15.61 37.62 -31.63
CA ASN A 22 -16.19 37.30 -32.93
C ASN A 22 -16.51 35.79 -33.02
N PHE A 23 -17.61 35.49 -33.71
CA PHE A 23 -18.01 34.12 -33.98
C PHE A 23 -16.93 33.40 -34.80
N ASP A 24 -16.59 32.19 -34.39
CA ASP A 24 -15.58 31.35 -35.05
C ASP A 24 -16.12 29.90 -35.10
N ALA A 25 -16.60 29.54 -36.29
CA ALA A 25 -17.18 28.22 -36.52
C ALA A 25 -16.17 27.07 -36.29
N SER A 26 -14.87 27.32 -36.46
CA SER A 26 -13.85 26.30 -36.25
C SER A 26 -13.81 25.81 -34.81
N LYS A 27 -14.11 26.65 -33.84
CA LYS A 27 -14.19 26.31 -32.41
C LYS A 27 -15.36 25.38 -32.10
N ILE A 28 -16.49 25.53 -32.81
CA ILE A 28 -17.64 24.63 -32.73
C ILE A 28 -17.24 23.25 -33.30
N ALA A 29 -16.62 23.21 -34.47
CA ALA A 29 -16.16 21.98 -35.09
C ALA A 29 -15.18 21.20 -34.17
N VAL A 30 -14.20 21.90 -33.59
CA VAL A 30 -13.25 21.31 -32.64
C VAL A 30 -13.95 20.78 -31.39
N THR A 31 -14.96 21.50 -30.89
CA THR A 31 -15.72 21.10 -29.70
C THR A 31 -16.54 19.83 -29.97
N ILE A 32 -17.23 19.77 -31.11
CA ILE A 32 -17.98 18.57 -31.53
C ILE A 32 -17.02 17.40 -31.73
N LYS A 33 -15.92 17.61 -32.45
CA LYS A 33 -14.90 16.57 -32.67
C LYS A 33 -14.40 15.97 -31.36
N LYS A 34 -14.07 16.78 -30.35
CA LYS A 34 -13.67 16.31 -29.02
C LYS A 34 -14.74 15.45 -28.35
N GLY A 35 -16.03 15.76 -28.58
CA GLY A 35 -17.14 14.92 -28.08
C GLY A 35 -17.12 13.55 -28.73
N PHE A 36 -16.96 13.46 -30.06
CA PHE A 36 -16.84 12.18 -30.76
C PHE A 36 -15.55 11.42 -30.40
N ASP A 37 -14.41 12.11 -30.31
CA ASP A 37 -13.13 11.50 -29.91
C ASP A 37 -13.20 10.90 -28.49
N SER A 38 -14.02 11.44 -27.59
CA SER A 38 -14.14 10.99 -26.20
C SER A 38 -14.79 9.61 -26.04
N VAL A 39 -15.49 9.12 -27.06
CA VAL A 39 -16.16 7.80 -27.05
C VAL A 39 -15.43 6.76 -27.92
N ILE A 40 -14.28 7.13 -28.52
CA ILE A 40 -13.44 6.20 -29.29
C ILE A 40 -12.68 5.31 -28.32
N ASN A 41 -12.92 4.00 -28.38
CA ASN A 41 -12.09 2.99 -27.74
C ASN A 41 -10.91 2.68 -28.66
N GLU A 42 -9.69 2.85 -28.21
CA GLU A 42 -8.46 2.67 -29.01
C GLU A 42 -8.26 1.25 -29.57
N ASN A 43 -9.02 0.27 -29.11
CA ASN A 43 -8.95 -1.12 -29.55
C ASN A 43 -10.15 -1.57 -30.41
N GLU A 44 -11.03 -0.65 -30.77
CA GLU A 44 -12.20 -0.91 -31.62
C GLU A 44 -12.17 0.01 -32.83
N GLU A 45 -12.69 -0.42 -33.98
CA GLU A 45 -12.90 0.49 -35.10
C GLU A 45 -13.79 1.66 -34.66
N PRO A 46 -13.46 2.90 -35.05
CA PRO A 46 -14.25 4.06 -34.66
C PRO A 46 -15.69 3.88 -35.10
N LYS A 47 -16.61 3.87 -34.12
CA LYS A 47 -18.06 3.76 -34.34
C LYS A 47 -18.61 4.89 -35.22
N TYR A 48 -17.95 6.04 -35.22
CA TYR A 48 -18.32 7.24 -35.94
C TYR A 48 -17.17 7.76 -36.78
N ASN A 49 -17.50 8.44 -37.87
CA ASN A 49 -16.52 8.96 -38.84
C ASN A 49 -16.67 10.50 -39.04
N GLU A 50 -15.82 11.10 -39.87
CA GLU A 50 -15.85 12.54 -40.12
C GLU A 50 -17.21 13.05 -40.65
N LYS A 51 -17.95 12.23 -41.41
CA LYS A 51 -19.28 12.63 -41.91
C LYS A 51 -20.29 12.81 -40.80
N ASP A 52 -20.18 12.02 -39.70
CA ASP A 52 -21.05 12.14 -38.54
C ASP A 52 -20.77 13.45 -37.80
N ILE A 53 -19.51 13.80 -37.62
CA ILE A 53 -19.08 15.09 -37.04
C ILE A 53 -19.62 16.25 -37.87
N GLN A 54 -19.49 16.17 -39.20
CA GLN A 54 -19.98 17.19 -40.14
C GLN A 54 -21.50 17.34 -40.09
N LYS A 55 -22.26 16.24 -39.99
CA LYS A 55 -23.74 16.30 -39.85
C LYS A 55 -24.20 17.11 -38.64
N VAL A 56 -23.54 16.90 -37.47
CA VAL A 56 -23.86 17.68 -36.25
C VAL A 56 -23.42 19.12 -36.42
N PHE A 57 -22.20 19.36 -36.94
CA PHE A 57 -21.65 20.68 -37.14
C PHE A 57 -22.52 21.54 -38.05
N HIS A 58 -22.93 21.06 -39.24
CA HIS A 58 -23.79 21.78 -40.18
C HIS A 58 -25.20 22.03 -39.58
N ALA A 59 -25.74 21.08 -38.82
CA ALA A 59 -27.03 21.28 -38.16
C ALA A 59 -26.98 22.40 -37.11
N VAL A 60 -25.93 22.47 -36.30
CA VAL A 60 -25.74 23.56 -35.33
C VAL A 60 -25.54 24.90 -36.04
N LEU A 61 -24.72 24.98 -37.10
CA LEU A 61 -24.53 26.21 -37.85
C LEU A 61 -25.85 26.71 -38.46
N LYS A 62 -26.62 25.81 -39.11
CA LYS A 62 -27.94 26.15 -39.71
C LYS A 62 -28.93 26.66 -38.65
N ARG A 63 -28.89 26.13 -37.44
CA ARG A 63 -29.70 26.62 -36.31
C ARG A 63 -29.26 28.03 -35.90
N ILE A 64 -27.96 28.24 -35.72
CA ILE A 64 -27.44 29.58 -35.36
C ILE A 64 -27.84 30.60 -36.43
N GLU A 65 -27.68 30.28 -37.69
CA GLU A 65 -28.08 31.16 -38.78
C GLU A 65 -29.58 31.47 -38.78
N LYS A 66 -30.41 30.45 -38.55
CA LYS A 66 -31.88 30.62 -38.56
C LYS A 66 -32.39 31.36 -37.33
N GLU A 67 -31.93 31.01 -36.13
CA GLU A 67 -32.46 31.47 -34.86
C GLU A 67 -31.85 32.82 -34.41
N TYR A 68 -30.66 33.16 -34.92
CA TYR A 68 -29.87 34.34 -34.50
C TYR A 68 -29.58 35.31 -35.70
N LYS A 69 -30.32 35.18 -36.83
CA LYS A 69 -30.12 35.98 -38.01
C LYS A 69 -30.17 37.48 -37.78
N ASP A 70 -31.08 37.91 -36.88
CA ASP A 70 -31.35 39.32 -36.55
C ASP A 70 -30.77 39.70 -35.16
N GLN A 71 -29.84 38.90 -34.60
CA GLN A 71 -29.22 39.15 -33.31
C GLN A 71 -27.71 39.42 -33.48
N ASP A 72 -27.20 40.37 -32.73
CA ASP A 72 -25.78 40.75 -32.72
C ASP A 72 -24.92 39.94 -31.74
N LYS A 73 -25.56 39.09 -30.91
CA LYS A 73 -24.84 38.25 -29.90
C LYS A 73 -25.55 36.94 -29.62
N ILE A 74 -24.72 35.90 -29.34
CA ILE A 74 -25.14 34.59 -28.85
C ILE A 74 -24.31 34.19 -27.64
N LYS A 75 -24.87 33.56 -26.63
CA LYS A 75 -24.13 33.05 -25.48
C LYS A 75 -23.47 31.73 -25.81
N ILE A 76 -22.27 31.48 -25.26
CA ILE A 76 -21.55 30.22 -25.47
C ILE A 76 -22.34 29.00 -24.94
N GLU A 77 -23.11 29.17 -23.85
CA GLU A 77 -23.98 28.12 -23.31
C GLU A 77 -25.06 27.73 -24.34
N THR A 78 -25.71 28.67 -24.99
CA THR A 78 -26.73 28.41 -26.03
C THR A 78 -26.15 27.61 -27.20
N ILE A 79 -24.91 27.89 -27.61
CA ILE A 79 -24.22 27.09 -28.64
C ILE A 79 -23.98 25.64 -28.14
N GLN A 80 -23.62 25.47 -26.88
CA GLN A 80 -23.42 24.16 -26.30
C GLN A 80 -24.70 23.37 -26.13
N ASP A 81 -25.82 24.06 -25.76
CA ASP A 81 -27.17 23.47 -25.70
C ASP A 81 -27.59 22.98 -27.09
N MET A 82 -27.37 23.77 -28.13
CA MET A 82 -27.64 23.38 -29.52
C MET A 82 -26.80 22.14 -29.94
N ILE A 83 -25.57 22.04 -29.52
CA ILE A 83 -24.74 20.86 -29.80
C ILE A 83 -25.34 19.61 -29.12
N GLU A 84 -25.71 19.68 -27.85
CA GLU A 84 -26.35 18.59 -27.12
C GLU A 84 -27.65 18.14 -27.75
N GLU A 85 -28.51 19.06 -28.08
CA GLU A 85 -29.81 18.77 -28.73
C GLU A 85 -29.60 18.11 -30.11
N GLU A 86 -28.65 18.57 -30.90
CA GLU A 86 -28.37 17.98 -32.22
C GLU A 86 -27.70 16.61 -32.11
N LEU A 87 -26.88 16.36 -31.10
CA LEU A 87 -26.32 15.03 -30.82
C LEU A 87 -27.44 14.04 -30.46
N GLN A 88 -28.34 14.42 -29.57
CA GLN A 88 -29.49 13.61 -29.16
C GLN A 88 -30.45 13.34 -30.30
N LYS A 89 -30.83 14.40 -31.04
CA LYS A 89 -31.76 14.32 -32.18
C LYS A 89 -31.26 13.43 -33.32
N LYS A 90 -29.95 13.33 -33.48
CA LYS A 90 -29.33 12.50 -34.53
C LYS A 90 -28.94 11.10 -34.04
N GLY A 91 -29.29 10.74 -32.79
CA GLY A 91 -29.08 9.40 -32.24
C GLY A 91 -27.66 9.11 -31.79
N TYR A 92 -26.81 10.11 -31.54
CA TYR A 92 -25.44 9.93 -31.01
C TYR A 92 -25.47 9.92 -29.47
N GLU A 93 -26.18 8.97 -28.87
CA GLU A 93 -26.49 8.96 -27.43
C GLU A 93 -25.24 8.84 -26.53
N ASP A 94 -24.26 8.04 -26.93
CA ASP A 94 -22.99 7.87 -26.21
C ASP A 94 -22.15 9.15 -26.24
N VAL A 95 -22.08 9.80 -27.41
CA VAL A 95 -21.42 11.10 -27.58
C VAL A 95 -22.14 12.20 -26.77
N PHE A 96 -23.47 12.22 -26.83
CA PHE A 96 -24.30 13.14 -26.05
C PHE A 96 -24.04 12.96 -24.55
N LYS A 97 -24.08 11.73 -24.04
CA LYS A 97 -23.84 11.43 -22.64
C LYS A 97 -22.46 11.88 -22.19
N SER A 98 -21.42 11.55 -22.93
CA SER A 98 -20.04 11.95 -22.64
C SER A 98 -19.87 13.48 -22.67
N PHE A 99 -20.46 14.15 -23.65
CA PHE A 99 -20.42 15.61 -23.79
C PHE A 99 -21.15 16.31 -22.63
N SER A 100 -22.36 15.86 -22.28
CA SER A 100 -23.16 16.42 -21.18
C SER A 100 -22.49 16.20 -19.83
N GLU A 101 -21.95 15.00 -19.57
CA GLU A 101 -21.17 14.73 -18.36
C GLU A 101 -19.94 15.64 -18.24
N TYR A 102 -19.23 15.87 -19.34
CA TYR A 102 -18.09 16.79 -19.38
C TYR A 102 -18.55 18.24 -19.08
N ARG A 103 -19.66 18.70 -19.66
CA ARG A 103 -20.23 20.03 -19.38
C ARG A 103 -20.62 20.18 -17.90
N ILE A 104 -21.30 19.18 -17.33
CA ILE A 104 -21.70 19.17 -15.91
C ILE A 104 -20.47 19.27 -15.01
N ARG A 105 -19.46 18.44 -15.24
CA ARG A 105 -18.20 18.48 -14.48
C ARG A 105 -17.51 19.85 -14.59
N ARG A 106 -17.49 20.43 -15.78
CA ARG A 106 -16.91 21.76 -16.00
C ARG A 106 -17.73 22.88 -15.39
N ALA A 107 -19.06 22.76 -15.33
CA ALA A 107 -19.92 23.71 -14.66
C ALA A 107 -19.75 23.66 -13.13
N GLN A 108 -19.76 22.45 -12.56
CA GLN A 108 -19.49 22.23 -11.13
C GLN A 108 -18.11 22.74 -10.72
N SER A 109 -17.08 22.45 -11.52
CA SER A 109 -15.71 22.94 -11.33
C SER A 109 -15.66 24.47 -11.32
N ARG A 110 -16.37 25.15 -12.23
CA ARG A 110 -16.43 26.61 -12.27
C ARG A 110 -17.18 27.21 -11.10
N GLU A 111 -18.33 26.63 -10.73
CA GLU A 111 -19.09 27.07 -9.55
C GLU A 111 -18.24 26.99 -8.27
N GLN A 112 -17.40 25.98 -8.17
CA GLN A 112 -16.45 25.86 -7.07
C GLN A 112 -15.32 26.89 -7.11
N PHE A 113 -14.82 27.27 -8.30
CA PHE A 113 -13.74 28.24 -8.46
C PHE A 113 -14.20 29.70 -8.48
N PHE A 114 -15.44 29.97 -8.88
CA PHE A 114 -16.01 31.33 -8.94
C PHE A 114 -16.91 31.66 -7.76
N ASP A 115 -17.23 30.70 -6.89
CA ASP A 115 -17.79 31.01 -5.58
C ASP A 115 -16.69 31.65 -4.73
N ASP A 116 -16.85 32.93 -4.41
CA ASP A 116 -15.87 33.72 -3.63
C ASP A 116 -15.49 33.06 -2.28
N LYS A 117 -16.43 32.34 -1.65
CA LYS A 117 -16.17 31.61 -0.42
C LYS A 117 -15.23 30.39 -0.65
N LYS A 118 -15.41 29.67 -1.75
CA LYS A 118 -14.60 28.48 -2.08
C LYS A 118 -13.22 28.86 -2.64
N ARG A 119 -13.16 29.92 -3.46
CA ARG A 119 -11.91 30.52 -3.93
C ARG A 119 -11.09 31.06 -2.76
N HIS A 120 -11.75 31.70 -1.77
CA HIS A 120 -11.09 32.14 -0.56
C HIS A 120 -10.56 30.98 0.30
N LYS A 121 -11.30 29.86 0.38
CA LYS A 121 -10.84 28.64 1.06
C LYS A 121 -9.60 28.05 0.38
N PHE A 122 -9.59 27.95 -0.95
CA PHE A 122 -8.41 27.46 -1.71
C PHE A 122 -7.22 28.41 -1.55
N SER A 123 -7.41 29.74 -1.70
CA SER A 123 -6.35 30.73 -1.48
C SER A 123 -5.81 30.69 -0.05
N LYS A 124 -6.70 30.59 0.97
CA LYS A 124 -6.28 30.44 2.36
C LYS A 124 -5.48 29.16 2.62
N THR A 125 -5.88 28.05 1.97
CA THR A 125 -5.10 26.81 2.07
C THR A 125 -3.69 26.97 1.50
N ILE A 126 -3.56 27.64 0.35
CA ILE A 126 -2.25 27.93 -0.25
C ILE A 126 -1.46 28.92 0.60
N GLU A 127 -2.09 29.98 1.11
CA GLU A 127 -1.46 30.94 2.02
C GLU A 127 -0.97 30.27 3.31
N SER A 128 -1.79 29.36 3.87
CA SER A 128 -1.40 28.63 5.09
C SER A 128 -0.19 27.70 4.87
N LEU A 129 0.01 27.16 3.67
CA LEU A 129 1.19 26.35 3.33
C LEU A 129 2.48 27.18 3.29
N GLY A 130 2.39 28.46 2.91
CA GLY A 130 3.53 29.38 2.89
C GLY A 130 3.90 29.96 4.27
N LEU A 131 3.01 29.87 5.26
CA LEU A 131 3.16 30.43 6.59
C LEU A 131 3.41 29.39 7.68
N LYS A 132 3.14 28.10 7.41
CA LYS A 132 3.35 27.02 8.37
C LYS A 132 4.77 26.49 8.28
N SER A 133 5.51 26.58 9.37
CA SER A 133 6.66 25.71 9.56
C SER A 133 6.17 24.26 9.56
N ALA A 134 6.93 23.37 8.97
CA ALA A 134 6.63 21.95 8.86
C ALA A 134 6.46 21.19 10.22
N HIS A 135 6.53 21.90 11.34
CA HIS A 135 6.22 21.37 12.69
C HIS A 135 4.73 21.11 12.93
N GLU A 136 3.83 21.61 12.10
CA GLU A 136 2.40 21.37 12.26
C GLU A 136 1.94 20.10 11.51
N GLU A 137 2.14 19.01 12.12
CA GLU A 137 1.33 17.86 12.52
C GLU A 137 0.65 16.98 11.46
N ASP A 138 0.11 17.46 10.34
CA ASP A 138 -0.75 16.61 9.49
C ASP A 138 0.04 15.67 8.57
N ALA A 139 1.16 16.10 8.00
CA ALA A 139 1.96 15.24 7.13
C ALA A 139 2.80 14.21 7.91
N LYS A 140 3.26 14.55 9.13
CA LYS A 140 3.93 13.61 10.02
C LYS A 140 2.98 12.59 10.64
N ARG A 141 1.69 12.92 10.77
CA ARG A 141 0.66 12.03 11.31
C ARG A 141 0.12 11.05 10.26
N GLU A 142 0.12 11.43 8.99
CA GLU A 142 -0.39 10.56 7.92
C GLU A 142 0.67 9.61 7.35
N ASN A 143 1.99 9.93 7.48
CA ASN A 143 3.06 9.10 6.90
C ASN A 143 4.34 9.14 7.74
N ALA A 144 4.60 8.11 8.53
CA ALA A 144 5.80 7.96 9.36
C ALA A 144 7.14 7.97 8.58
N ASN A 145 7.09 7.81 7.26
CA ASN A 145 8.24 7.72 6.36
C ASN A 145 8.54 9.03 5.60
N VAL A 146 7.93 10.15 5.97
CA VAL A 146 8.11 11.46 5.31
C VAL A 146 8.89 12.41 6.21
N ASP A 147 9.97 12.99 5.67
CA ASP A 147 10.74 14.06 6.32
C ASP A 147 10.17 15.44 5.95
N GLY A 148 9.01 15.76 6.53
CA GLY A 148 8.22 16.95 6.20
C GLY A 148 8.92 18.30 6.44
N ASP A 149 9.92 18.33 7.34
CA ASP A 149 10.67 19.55 7.70
C ASP A 149 11.78 19.92 6.70
N THR A 150 12.05 19.04 5.73
CA THR A 150 13.05 19.32 4.68
C THR A 150 12.45 20.15 3.55
N ALA A 151 13.31 20.81 2.74
CA ALA A 151 12.87 21.57 1.57
C ALA A 151 12.02 20.71 0.60
N MET A 152 12.44 19.46 0.35
CA MET A 152 11.70 18.54 -0.50
C MET A 152 10.45 18.01 0.19
N GLY A 153 10.45 17.81 1.49
CA GLY A 153 9.27 17.48 2.29
C GLY A 153 8.20 18.58 2.19
N THR A 154 8.58 19.82 2.30
CA THR A 154 7.68 20.98 2.10
C THR A 154 7.09 21.00 0.69
N MET A 155 7.91 20.72 -0.34
CA MET A 155 7.43 20.61 -1.72
C MET A 155 6.42 19.47 -1.88
N LEU A 156 6.68 18.31 -1.28
CA LEU A 156 5.77 17.17 -1.29
C LEU A 156 4.44 17.49 -0.60
N GLN A 157 4.47 18.17 0.56
CA GLN A 157 3.28 18.62 1.27
C GLN A 157 2.45 19.62 0.44
N PHE A 158 3.13 20.59 -0.20
CA PHE A 158 2.46 21.53 -1.11
C PHE A 158 1.75 20.77 -2.25
N GLY A 159 2.44 19.86 -2.91
CA GLY A 159 1.89 19.04 -3.98
C GLY A 159 0.69 18.20 -3.52
N SER A 160 0.79 17.54 -2.36
CA SER A 160 -0.27 16.73 -1.75
C SER A 160 -1.52 17.59 -1.46
N THR A 161 -1.36 18.72 -0.78
CA THR A 161 -2.49 19.59 -0.40
C THR A 161 -3.22 20.14 -1.64
N VAL A 162 -2.46 20.64 -2.63
CA VAL A 162 -3.04 21.14 -3.88
C VAL A 162 -3.76 20.03 -4.64
N SER A 163 -3.18 18.83 -4.69
CA SER A 163 -3.78 17.69 -5.36
C SER A 163 -5.07 17.20 -4.69
N LYS A 164 -5.14 17.19 -3.35
CA LYS A 164 -6.37 16.90 -2.59
C LYS A 164 -7.50 17.88 -2.94
N GLU A 165 -7.23 19.17 -2.93
CA GLU A 165 -8.23 20.20 -3.28
C GLU A 165 -8.63 20.10 -4.75
N PHE A 166 -7.69 19.80 -5.66
CA PHE A 166 -7.99 19.54 -7.06
C PHE A 166 -8.89 18.31 -7.24
N ALA A 167 -8.61 17.21 -6.53
CA ALA A 167 -9.43 16.00 -6.59
C ALA A 167 -10.87 16.26 -6.15
N LYS A 168 -11.06 16.98 -5.02
CA LYS A 168 -12.40 17.37 -4.53
C LYS A 168 -13.14 18.29 -5.50
N ALA A 169 -12.44 19.24 -6.10
CA ALA A 169 -13.05 20.25 -6.97
C ALA A 169 -13.35 19.75 -8.38
N TYR A 170 -12.53 18.84 -8.94
CA TYR A 170 -12.55 18.55 -10.36
C TYR A 170 -12.71 17.09 -10.74
N LEU A 171 -12.28 16.15 -9.87
CA LEU A 171 -12.21 14.74 -10.23
C LEU A 171 -13.40 13.94 -9.71
N MET A 172 -13.84 14.20 -8.48
CA MET A 172 -14.90 13.42 -7.86
C MET A 172 -16.26 14.14 -7.91
N LYS A 173 -17.32 13.37 -7.84
CA LYS A 173 -18.68 13.90 -7.69
C LYS A 173 -18.84 14.61 -6.35
N LYS A 174 -19.59 15.71 -6.35
CA LYS A 174 -19.84 16.56 -5.18
C LYS A 174 -20.29 15.78 -3.95
N LYS A 175 -21.20 14.80 -4.11
CA LYS A 175 -21.69 13.96 -3.01
C LYS A 175 -20.59 13.22 -2.25
N PHE A 176 -19.52 12.80 -2.92
CA PHE A 176 -18.40 12.11 -2.29
C PHE A 176 -17.49 13.06 -1.52
N ALA A 177 -17.20 14.22 -2.11
CA ALA A 177 -16.43 15.28 -1.46
C ALA A 177 -17.14 15.78 -0.20
N GLU A 178 -18.47 15.99 -0.26
CA GLU A 178 -19.27 16.40 0.89
C GLU A 178 -19.30 15.34 1.98
N ALA A 179 -19.54 14.06 1.66
CA ALA A 179 -19.52 12.97 2.63
C ALA A 179 -18.14 12.82 3.30
N HIS A 180 -17.04 13.05 2.55
CA HIS A 180 -15.72 13.11 3.12
C HIS A 180 -15.55 14.31 4.05
N ASP A 181 -15.89 15.53 3.61
CA ASP A 181 -15.70 16.76 4.39
C ASP A 181 -16.56 16.77 5.66
N TYR A 182 -17.79 16.23 5.61
CA TYR A 182 -18.67 16.08 6.78
C TYR A 182 -18.28 14.93 7.70
N GLY A 183 -17.39 14.05 7.28
CA GLY A 183 -16.86 12.96 8.11
C GLY A 183 -17.76 11.72 8.19
N ASP A 184 -18.68 11.52 7.24
CA ASP A 184 -19.42 10.26 7.09
C ASP A 184 -18.52 9.16 6.57
N ILE A 185 -17.61 9.52 5.66
CA ILE A 185 -16.56 8.65 5.11
C ILE A 185 -15.20 9.34 5.14
N HIS A 186 -14.16 8.54 4.93
CA HIS A 186 -12.82 9.04 4.65
C HIS A 186 -12.27 8.38 3.39
N ILE A 187 -12.06 9.18 2.35
CA ILE A 187 -11.41 8.75 1.11
C ILE A 187 -9.91 8.87 1.34
N HIS A 188 -9.21 7.72 1.36
CA HIS A 188 -7.77 7.68 1.61
C HIS A 188 -6.98 8.11 0.37
N ASP A 189 -5.79 8.67 0.60
CA ASP A 189 -4.81 9.04 -0.44
C ASP A 189 -5.42 9.85 -1.60
N MET A 190 -6.22 10.83 -1.24
CA MET A 190 -6.96 11.66 -2.20
C MET A 190 -6.03 12.50 -3.07
N ASP A 191 -4.86 12.85 -2.54
CA ASP A 191 -3.79 13.55 -3.24
C ASP A 191 -3.24 12.75 -4.43
N PHE A 192 -3.27 11.42 -4.37
CA PHE A 192 -2.86 10.54 -5.46
C PHE A 192 -3.97 10.20 -6.46
N MET A 193 -5.20 10.67 -6.24
CA MET A 193 -6.33 10.36 -7.11
C MET A 193 -6.11 10.83 -8.56
N ALA A 194 -5.57 12.04 -8.74
CA ALA A 194 -5.29 12.59 -10.07
C ALA A 194 -4.20 11.80 -10.82
N MET A 195 -3.21 11.28 -10.10
CA MET A 195 -2.12 10.46 -10.64
C MET A 195 -2.62 9.08 -11.07
N GLY A 196 -3.68 8.56 -10.42
CA GLY A 196 -4.25 7.25 -10.71
C GLY A 196 -3.36 6.08 -10.27
N THR A 197 -2.47 6.30 -9.30
CA THR A 197 -1.61 5.27 -8.72
C THR A 197 -2.40 4.27 -7.89
N THR A 198 -1.85 3.08 -7.69
CA THR A 198 -2.40 2.05 -6.79
C THR A 198 -1.96 2.32 -5.36
N THR A 199 -2.72 1.83 -4.38
CA THR A 199 -2.36 1.97 -2.96
C THR A 199 -1.19 1.07 -2.60
N CYS A 200 -1.30 -0.22 -2.84
CA CYS A 200 -0.30 -1.22 -2.43
C CYS A 200 0.01 -2.20 -3.56
N CYS A 201 1.19 -2.82 -3.50
CA CYS A 201 1.57 -3.90 -4.42
C CYS A 201 2.52 -4.90 -3.77
N GLN A 202 2.40 -6.16 -4.15
CA GLN A 202 3.32 -7.24 -3.81
C GLN A 202 4.25 -7.52 -4.99
N LEU A 203 5.56 -7.32 -4.79
CA LEU A 203 6.57 -7.37 -5.82
C LEU A 203 7.09 -8.80 -6.04
N ASP A 204 6.87 -9.36 -7.21
CA ASP A 204 7.48 -10.64 -7.61
C ASP A 204 8.90 -10.39 -8.11
N LEU A 205 9.88 -10.49 -7.21
CA LEU A 205 11.29 -10.31 -7.54
C LEU A 205 11.84 -11.43 -8.42
N LYS A 206 11.31 -12.64 -8.35
CA LYS A 206 11.75 -13.75 -9.20
C LYS A 206 11.51 -13.45 -10.67
N LYS A 207 10.30 -12.92 -10.97
CA LYS A 207 9.95 -12.49 -12.32
C LYS A 207 10.82 -11.32 -12.78
N LEU A 208 11.01 -10.34 -11.90
CA LEU A 208 11.79 -9.14 -12.20
C LEU A 208 13.27 -9.45 -12.47
N PHE A 209 13.89 -10.33 -11.67
CA PHE A 209 15.31 -10.61 -11.77
C PHE A 209 15.70 -11.56 -12.90
N LYS A 210 14.77 -12.41 -13.37
CA LYS A 210 15.05 -13.46 -14.35
C LYS A 210 15.76 -12.97 -15.62
N ASN A 211 15.39 -11.78 -16.10
CA ASN A 211 15.94 -11.20 -17.32
C ASN A 211 16.60 -9.84 -17.06
N GLY A 212 16.68 -9.41 -15.81
CA GLY A 212 17.03 -8.02 -15.49
C GLY A 212 15.88 -7.05 -15.74
N PHE A 213 16.08 -5.77 -15.40
CA PHE A 213 15.05 -4.75 -15.51
C PHE A 213 15.63 -3.35 -15.69
N SER A 214 14.79 -2.37 -16.04
CA SER A 214 15.15 -0.96 -16.13
C SER A 214 14.34 -0.10 -15.18
N THR A 215 15.01 0.88 -14.56
CA THR A 215 14.36 1.94 -13.76
C THR A 215 14.09 3.21 -14.56
N GLY A 216 14.30 3.17 -15.89
CA GLY A 216 14.15 4.31 -16.79
C GLY A 216 15.47 5.01 -17.17
N HIS A 217 16.56 4.77 -16.43
CA HIS A 217 17.87 5.42 -16.66
C HIS A 217 18.99 4.45 -17.03
N GLY A 218 18.66 3.22 -17.37
CA GLY A 218 19.58 2.16 -17.72
C GLY A 218 19.01 0.79 -17.44
N PHE A 219 19.73 -0.26 -17.86
CA PHE A 219 19.32 -1.64 -17.69
C PHE A 219 20.20 -2.34 -16.64
N LEU A 220 19.57 -2.96 -15.66
CA LEU A 220 20.19 -3.74 -14.59
C LEU A 220 20.09 -5.21 -14.96
N ARG A 221 21.23 -5.87 -15.09
CA ARG A 221 21.29 -7.30 -15.42
C ARG A 221 20.76 -8.18 -14.30
N GLU A 222 20.48 -9.43 -14.58
CA GLU A 222 20.19 -10.45 -13.57
C GLU A 222 21.28 -10.48 -12.48
N PRO A 223 20.91 -10.50 -11.19
CA PRO A 223 21.87 -10.56 -10.08
C PRO A 223 22.63 -11.90 -10.05
N ASN A 224 23.91 -11.86 -9.71
CA ASN A 224 24.81 -13.02 -9.78
C ASN A 224 25.42 -13.43 -8.43
N ASP A 225 25.12 -12.73 -7.34
CA ASP A 225 25.49 -13.05 -5.96
C ASP A 225 24.51 -12.40 -4.98
N ILE A 226 24.54 -12.81 -3.71
CA ILE A 226 23.59 -12.34 -2.69
C ILE A 226 23.68 -10.82 -2.46
N MET A 227 24.85 -10.20 -2.60
CA MET A 227 25.01 -8.76 -2.48
C MET A 227 24.21 -8.04 -3.56
N SER A 228 24.31 -8.50 -4.81
CA SER A 228 23.53 -7.94 -5.92
C SER A 228 22.04 -8.24 -5.81
N TYR A 229 21.64 -9.41 -5.29
CA TYR A 229 20.23 -9.71 -5.00
C TYR A 229 19.65 -8.73 -3.98
N GLY A 230 20.32 -8.48 -2.86
CA GLY A 230 19.90 -7.51 -1.84
C GLY A 230 19.84 -6.08 -2.37
N ALA A 231 20.87 -5.65 -3.11
CA ALA A 231 20.93 -4.32 -3.71
C ALA A 231 19.79 -4.11 -4.74
N LEU A 232 19.55 -5.07 -5.63
CA LEU A 232 18.48 -4.95 -6.63
C LEU A 232 17.09 -5.07 -6.02
N ALA A 233 16.91 -5.80 -4.90
CA ALA A 233 15.66 -5.81 -4.15
C ALA A 233 15.35 -4.42 -3.57
N ALA A 234 16.34 -3.73 -2.99
CA ALA A 234 16.17 -2.37 -2.50
C ALA A 234 15.86 -1.38 -3.65
N ILE A 235 16.56 -1.48 -4.78
CA ILE A 235 16.31 -0.67 -5.97
C ILE A 235 14.90 -0.89 -6.52
N ALA A 236 14.42 -2.14 -6.56
CA ALA A 236 13.07 -2.46 -7.00
C ALA A 236 12.00 -1.78 -6.12
N ILE A 237 12.17 -1.83 -4.80
CA ILE A 237 11.29 -1.15 -3.84
C ILE A 237 11.31 0.36 -4.06
N GLN A 238 12.50 0.97 -4.20
CA GLN A 238 12.66 2.41 -4.41
C GLN A 238 12.07 2.88 -5.74
N ALA A 239 12.29 2.13 -6.82
CA ALA A 239 11.74 2.45 -8.12
C ALA A 239 10.21 2.35 -8.14
N ASN A 240 9.66 1.28 -7.53
CA ASN A 240 8.22 1.07 -7.45
C ASN A 240 7.49 2.14 -6.62
N GLN A 241 8.14 2.73 -5.62
CA GLN A 241 7.55 3.81 -4.81
C GLN A 241 7.08 5.01 -5.65
N ASN A 242 7.64 5.21 -6.85
CA ASN A 242 7.23 6.30 -7.73
C ASN A 242 5.96 5.99 -8.52
N ASP A 243 5.61 4.71 -8.66
CA ASP A 243 4.46 4.25 -9.44
C ASP A 243 3.24 3.89 -8.58
N GLN A 244 3.39 3.84 -7.26
CA GLN A 244 2.31 3.62 -6.29
C GLN A 244 2.44 4.57 -5.09
N HIS A 245 1.43 4.67 -4.22
CA HIS A 245 1.47 5.64 -3.11
C HIS A 245 1.58 5.02 -1.71
N GLY A 246 1.06 3.83 -1.47
CA GLY A 246 1.07 3.19 -0.16
C GLY A 246 2.18 2.17 0.05
N GLY A 247 1.93 1.18 0.87
CA GLY A 247 2.89 0.14 1.22
C GLY A 247 3.17 -0.83 0.07
N GLN A 248 4.38 -1.30 -0.01
CA GLN A 248 4.81 -2.31 -0.97
C GLN A 248 5.47 -3.47 -0.22
N ALA A 249 5.32 -4.68 -0.72
CA ALA A 249 5.83 -5.86 -0.05
C ALA A 249 6.57 -6.81 -0.99
N ILE A 250 7.56 -7.51 -0.46
CA ILE A 250 8.13 -8.71 -1.06
C ILE A 250 7.45 -9.91 -0.38
N PRO A 251 6.62 -10.70 -1.08
CA PRO A 251 5.77 -11.71 -0.45
C PRO A 251 6.49 -13.00 -0.05
N ALA A 252 7.68 -13.27 -0.59
CA ALA A 252 8.47 -14.47 -0.36
C ALA A 252 9.97 -14.14 -0.43
N PHE A 253 10.44 -13.32 0.52
CA PHE A 253 11.77 -12.74 0.51
C PHE A 253 12.89 -13.81 0.56
N ASP A 254 12.71 -14.82 1.40
CA ASP A 254 13.60 -15.96 1.53
C ASP A 254 13.73 -16.75 0.21
N PHE A 255 12.62 -17.15 -0.40
CA PHE A 255 12.60 -17.83 -1.70
C PHE A 255 13.21 -17.00 -2.83
N PHE A 256 13.01 -15.69 -2.82
CA PHE A 256 13.52 -14.83 -3.89
C PHE A 256 15.02 -14.58 -3.78
N LEU A 257 15.59 -14.58 -2.57
CA LEU A 257 17.00 -14.33 -2.35
C LEU A 257 17.85 -15.60 -2.24
N ALA A 258 17.26 -16.75 -1.96
CA ALA A 258 17.94 -18.04 -1.87
C ALA A 258 18.84 -18.36 -3.08
N PRO A 259 18.44 -18.11 -4.34
CA PRO A 259 19.33 -18.30 -5.50
C PRO A 259 20.60 -17.44 -5.43
N GLY A 260 20.55 -16.28 -4.80
CA GLY A 260 21.73 -15.42 -4.58
C GLY A 260 22.74 -16.04 -3.63
N VAL A 261 22.27 -16.71 -2.57
CA VAL A 261 23.11 -17.47 -1.63
C VAL A 261 23.81 -18.61 -2.37
N LEU A 262 23.07 -19.40 -3.15
CA LEU A 262 23.66 -20.50 -3.92
C LEU A 262 24.72 -20.03 -4.93
N LYS A 263 24.43 -18.94 -5.66
CA LYS A 263 25.40 -18.36 -6.61
C LYS A 263 26.66 -17.86 -5.89
N THR A 264 26.49 -17.25 -4.72
CA THR A 264 27.60 -16.78 -3.88
C THR A 264 28.43 -17.97 -3.37
N TYR A 265 27.77 -19.01 -2.86
CA TYR A 265 28.44 -20.22 -2.40
C TYR A 265 29.29 -20.86 -3.51
N LYS A 266 28.72 -21.05 -4.70
CA LYS A 266 29.49 -21.61 -5.84
C LYS A 266 30.73 -20.80 -6.17
N LYS A 267 30.62 -19.45 -6.11
CA LYS A 267 31.75 -18.56 -6.32
C LYS A 267 32.79 -18.70 -5.23
N GLN A 268 32.39 -18.73 -3.96
CA GLN A 268 33.29 -18.90 -2.82
C GLN A 268 33.93 -20.28 -2.80
N PHE A 269 33.19 -21.33 -3.16
CA PHE A 269 33.73 -22.69 -3.20
C PHE A 269 34.82 -22.83 -4.27
N LYS A 270 34.59 -22.33 -5.49
CA LYS A 270 35.59 -22.32 -6.56
C LYS A 270 36.86 -21.60 -6.14
N GLN A 271 36.73 -20.38 -5.61
CA GLN A 271 37.87 -19.57 -5.20
C GLN A 271 38.63 -20.23 -4.06
N THR A 272 37.93 -20.66 -3.01
CA THR A 272 38.59 -21.29 -1.84
C THR A 272 39.24 -22.61 -2.19
N LEU A 273 38.61 -23.38 -3.08
CA LEU A 273 39.21 -24.65 -3.54
C LEU A 273 40.47 -24.42 -4.37
N PHE A 274 40.42 -23.43 -5.29
CA PHE A 274 41.59 -23.04 -6.08
C PHE A 274 42.74 -22.63 -5.17
N ASP A 275 42.51 -21.72 -4.22
CA ASP A 275 43.54 -21.26 -3.29
C ASP A 275 44.16 -22.41 -2.48
N LEU A 276 43.31 -23.30 -1.94
CA LEU A 276 43.78 -24.43 -1.14
C LEU A 276 44.61 -25.46 -1.96
N LEU A 277 44.17 -25.74 -3.20
CA LEU A 277 44.90 -26.66 -4.09
C LEU A 277 46.22 -26.03 -4.57
N GLU A 278 46.24 -24.72 -4.83
CA GLU A 278 47.46 -24.01 -5.20
C GLU A 278 48.48 -23.98 -4.06
N TYR A 279 48.08 -23.55 -2.86
CA TYR A 279 48.96 -23.48 -1.68
C TYR A 279 49.46 -24.85 -1.21
N SER A 280 48.78 -25.94 -1.57
CA SER A 280 49.16 -27.31 -1.23
C SER A 280 49.90 -28.03 -2.38
N ASP A 281 50.21 -27.33 -3.47
CA ASP A 281 50.83 -27.87 -4.69
C ASP A 281 50.02 -28.99 -5.40
N PHE A 282 48.74 -29.13 -5.07
CA PHE A 282 47.87 -30.15 -5.67
C PHE A 282 47.07 -29.67 -6.89
N ILE A 283 47.19 -28.41 -7.29
CA ILE A 283 46.40 -27.84 -8.39
C ILE A 283 46.66 -28.58 -9.74
N THR A 284 47.88 -29.06 -9.97
CA THR A 284 48.25 -29.82 -11.17
C THR A 284 47.75 -31.26 -11.15
N PHE A 285 47.43 -31.81 -9.98
CA PHE A 285 46.94 -33.18 -9.83
C PHE A 285 45.43 -33.30 -10.06
N VAL A 286 44.67 -32.20 -9.88
CA VAL A 286 43.25 -32.16 -10.01
C VAL A 286 42.85 -31.53 -11.36
N ASN A 287 41.91 -32.15 -12.06
CA ASN A 287 41.28 -31.48 -13.23
C ASN A 287 40.30 -30.45 -12.71
N PHE A 288 40.79 -29.22 -12.46
CA PHE A 288 40.02 -28.15 -11.83
C PHE A 288 38.81 -27.76 -12.68
N ASP A 289 38.88 -27.71 -14.02
CA ASP A 289 37.76 -27.37 -14.87
C ASP A 289 36.58 -28.33 -14.71
N LYS A 290 36.83 -29.63 -14.63
CA LYS A 290 35.80 -30.64 -14.35
C LYS A 290 35.18 -30.50 -12.96
N VAL A 291 35.99 -30.11 -11.97
CA VAL A 291 35.49 -29.83 -10.63
C VAL A 291 34.60 -28.58 -10.65
N VAL A 292 34.98 -27.50 -11.35
CA VAL A 292 34.20 -26.29 -11.56
C VAL A 292 32.89 -26.62 -12.25
N GLU A 293 32.89 -27.47 -13.29
CA GLU A 293 31.66 -27.93 -13.93
C GLU A 293 30.72 -28.65 -12.93
N GLN A 294 31.27 -29.47 -12.04
CA GLN A 294 30.49 -30.16 -11.01
C GLN A 294 29.95 -29.18 -9.97
N ILE A 295 30.73 -28.20 -9.53
CA ILE A 295 30.29 -27.13 -8.62
C ILE A 295 29.15 -26.35 -9.26
N ASN A 296 29.22 -26.05 -10.56
CA ASN A 296 28.16 -25.33 -11.28
C ASN A 296 26.81 -26.09 -11.29
N LYS A 297 26.86 -27.44 -11.24
CA LYS A 297 25.66 -28.31 -11.23
C LYS A 297 25.02 -28.46 -9.85
N LEU A 298 25.64 -27.98 -8.78
CA LEU A 298 25.04 -28.03 -7.44
C LEU A 298 23.70 -27.25 -7.43
N ASN A 299 22.69 -27.80 -6.79
CA ASN A 299 21.38 -27.21 -6.62
C ASN A 299 21.13 -26.69 -5.20
N SER A 300 22.02 -27.02 -4.26
CA SER A 300 21.99 -26.55 -2.88
C SER A 300 23.40 -26.42 -2.33
N ILE A 301 23.55 -25.63 -1.25
CA ILE A 301 24.76 -25.57 -0.43
C ILE A 301 24.89 -26.80 0.50
N GLU A 302 23.79 -27.49 0.75
CA GLU A 302 23.76 -28.79 1.45
C GLU A 302 23.84 -29.94 0.43
N PHE A 303 24.97 -30.62 0.35
CA PHE A 303 25.18 -31.77 -0.51
C PHE A 303 26.26 -32.68 0.07
N ASP A 304 26.32 -33.93 -0.41
CA ASP A 304 27.38 -34.83 -0.04
C ASP A 304 28.68 -34.50 -0.80
N VAL A 305 29.69 -34.04 -0.07
CA VAL A 305 31.02 -33.68 -0.63
C VAL A 305 31.69 -34.84 -1.33
N ALA A 306 31.33 -36.09 -1.01
CA ALA A 306 31.88 -37.31 -1.65
C ALA A 306 31.66 -37.34 -3.17
N ILE A 307 30.70 -36.54 -3.73
CA ILE A 307 30.55 -36.40 -5.19
C ILE A 307 31.81 -35.89 -5.90
N PHE A 308 32.75 -35.27 -5.16
CA PHE A 308 34.01 -34.77 -5.66
C PHE A 308 35.15 -35.78 -5.54
N ASP A 309 35.01 -36.90 -4.81
CA ASP A 309 36.07 -37.90 -4.56
C ASP A 309 36.67 -38.50 -5.84
N LYS A 310 35.82 -38.61 -6.89
CA LYS A 310 36.26 -39.06 -8.22
C LYS A 310 37.36 -38.18 -8.84
N TYR A 311 37.48 -36.93 -8.42
CA TYR A 311 38.49 -35.98 -8.89
C TYR A 311 39.75 -35.99 -8.04
N ALA A 312 39.74 -36.65 -6.86
CA ALA A 312 40.86 -36.74 -5.94
C ALA A 312 41.88 -37.80 -6.34
N LYS A 313 41.59 -38.63 -7.36
CA LYS A 313 42.49 -39.71 -7.86
C LYS A 313 43.01 -40.62 -6.74
N GLY A 314 42.19 -40.87 -5.71
CA GLY A 314 42.55 -41.73 -4.57
C GLY A 314 43.34 -41.02 -3.44
N SER A 315 43.63 -39.74 -3.55
CA SER A 315 44.31 -38.98 -2.50
C SER A 315 43.36 -38.57 -1.37
N GLU A 316 43.56 -39.06 -0.18
CA GLU A 316 42.80 -38.69 1.01
C GLU A 316 43.02 -37.22 1.40
N GLU A 317 44.18 -36.66 1.09
CA GLU A 317 44.51 -35.27 1.35
C GLU A 317 43.70 -34.33 0.44
N ILE A 318 43.56 -34.64 -0.85
CA ILE A 318 42.73 -33.89 -1.79
C ILE A 318 41.25 -33.98 -1.39
N LYS A 319 40.75 -35.13 -0.92
CA LYS A 319 39.38 -35.26 -0.40
C LYS A 319 39.16 -34.34 0.82
N ARG A 320 40.12 -34.27 1.74
CA ARG A 320 40.09 -33.34 2.87
C ARG A 320 40.08 -31.90 2.42
N ILE A 321 40.83 -31.56 1.36
CA ILE A 321 40.81 -30.21 0.77
C ILE A 321 39.40 -29.87 0.20
N PHE A 322 38.74 -30.79 -0.50
CA PHE A 322 37.37 -30.59 -0.97
C PHE A 322 36.40 -30.32 0.19
N ALA A 323 36.45 -31.14 1.24
CA ALA A 323 35.62 -30.97 2.42
C ALA A 323 35.88 -29.63 3.14
N LEU A 324 37.15 -29.26 3.32
CA LEU A 324 37.53 -27.99 3.94
C LEU A 324 37.12 -26.78 3.09
N ALA A 325 37.32 -26.88 1.76
CA ALA A 325 36.90 -25.80 0.84
C ALA A 325 35.40 -25.57 0.87
N SER A 326 34.60 -26.65 0.85
CA SER A 326 33.16 -26.59 0.95
C SER A 326 32.72 -25.92 2.26
N LYS A 327 33.24 -26.37 3.41
CA LYS A 327 32.94 -25.80 4.73
C LYS A 327 33.30 -24.31 4.80
N LYS A 328 34.53 -23.94 4.39
CA LYS A 328 34.98 -22.56 4.37
C LYS A 328 34.13 -21.68 3.41
N ALA A 329 33.64 -22.25 2.30
CA ALA A 329 32.75 -21.56 1.39
C ALA A 329 31.38 -21.24 2.03
N VAL A 330 30.83 -22.15 2.85
CA VAL A 330 29.62 -21.92 3.64
C VAL A 330 29.87 -20.77 4.61
N ASP A 331 30.93 -20.79 5.40
CA ASP A 331 31.25 -19.74 6.38
C ASP A 331 31.43 -18.36 5.72
N LYS A 332 32.12 -18.31 4.57
CA LYS A 332 32.28 -17.08 3.79
C LYS A 332 30.91 -16.58 3.22
N THR A 333 30.10 -17.49 2.72
CA THR A 333 28.79 -17.19 2.18
C THR A 333 27.85 -16.66 3.25
N ASP A 334 27.82 -17.25 4.43
CA ASP A 334 27.03 -16.80 5.59
C ASP A 334 27.40 -15.35 5.97
N ARG A 335 28.71 -15.05 6.07
CA ARG A 335 29.20 -13.70 6.35
C ARG A 335 28.78 -12.67 5.25
N ILE A 336 28.93 -13.05 3.98
CA ILE A 336 28.54 -12.19 2.85
C ILE A 336 27.03 -11.97 2.86
N THR A 337 26.25 -13.00 3.21
CA THR A 337 24.80 -12.90 3.33
C THR A 337 24.39 -11.93 4.45
N TYR A 338 25.06 -12.01 5.61
CA TYR A 338 24.83 -11.03 6.68
C TYR A 338 25.09 -9.59 6.20
N GLN A 339 26.22 -9.34 5.55
CA GLN A 339 26.55 -8.00 5.01
C GLN A 339 25.52 -7.52 3.96
N ALA A 340 25.01 -8.42 3.13
CA ALA A 340 23.97 -8.10 2.18
C ALA A 340 22.65 -7.70 2.86
N MET A 341 22.27 -8.39 3.94
CA MET A 341 21.05 -8.09 4.70
C MET A 341 21.20 -6.78 5.49
N GLU A 342 22.34 -6.54 6.10
CA GLU A 342 22.67 -5.28 6.77
C GLU A 342 22.58 -4.11 5.78
N ALA A 343 23.20 -4.22 4.61
CA ALA A 343 23.16 -3.20 3.58
C ALA A 343 21.72 -2.95 3.06
N PHE A 344 20.91 -3.98 2.93
CA PHE A 344 19.51 -3.90 2.53
C PHE A 344 18.68 -3.11 3.57
N ILE A 345 18.83 -3.43 4.86
CA ILE A 345 18.14 -2.72 5.95
C ILE A 345 18.58 -1.25 5.98
N HIS A 346 19.87 -0.97 5.95
CA HIS A 346 20.41 0.40 5.99
C HIS A 346 19.88 1.22 4.79
N ASN A 347 19.87 0.63 3.60
CA ASN A 347 19.41 1.29 2.40
C ASN A 347 17.93 1.73 2.52
N LEU A 348 17.04 0.85 2.98
CA LEU A 348 15.60 1.14 3.09
C LEU A 348 15.26 2.15 4.21
N ASN A 349 16.17 2.41 5.14
CA ASN A 349 15.98 3.40 6.20
C ASN A 349 16.66 4.75 5.91
N THR A 350 17.56 4.82 4.91
CA THR A 350 18.36 6.02 4.66
C THR A 350 18.20 6.62 3.28
N MET A 351 17.79 5.81 2.28
CA MET A 351 17.67 6.29 0.90
C MET A 351 16.24 6.75 0.59
N HIS A 352 16.09 8.05 0.45
CA HIS A 352 14.84 8.67 -0.01
C HIS A 352 14.65 8.41 -1.51
N SER A 353 13.44 8.06 -1.92
CA SER A 353 13.10 7.85 -3.34
C SER A 353 12.03 8.82 -3.84
N ARG A 354 10.90 8.98 -3.13
CA ARG A 354 9.85 9.91 -3.57
C ARG A 354 10.20 11.35 -3.20
N ALA A 355 10.37 12.19 -4.23
CA ALA A 355 10.68 13.61 -4.10
C ALA A 355 11.90 13.94 -3.21
N GLY A 356 12.77 12.95 -2.94
CA GLY A 356 13.92 13.16 -2.04
C GLY A 356 13.55 13.42 -0.56
N ALA A 357 12.32 13.13 -0.16
CA ALA A 357 11.81 13.42 1.19
C ALA A 357 11.10 12.23 1.86
N GLN A 358 11.01 11.09 1.17
CA GLN A 358 10.28 9.93 1.67
C GLN A 358 11.07 8.64 1.46
N VAL A 359 11.38 7.91 2.54
CA VAL A 359 11.88 6.54 2.46
C VAL A 359 10.75 5.58 2.07
N PRO A 360 11.07 4.43 1.42
CA PRO A 360 10.04 3.50 0.97
C PRO A 360 9.25 2.88 2.12
N PHE A 361 7.93 3.02 2.11
CA PHE A 361 7.05 2.26 3.00
C PHE A 361 7.00 0.80 2.53
N SER A 362 7.88 -0.01 3.08
CA SER A 362 8.18 -1.35 2.59
C SER A 362 7.97 -2.42 3.65
N SER A 363 7.65 -3.63 3.20
CA SER A 363 7.56 -4.83 4.03
C SER A 363 8.16 -6.04 3.32
N ILE A 364 8.58 -7.02 4.10
CA ILE A 364 9.03 -8.32 3.60
C ILE A 364 8.36 -9.44 4.39
N ASN A 365 7.96 -10.50 3.69
CA ASN A 365 7.38 -11.70 4.28
C ASN A 365 8.34 -12.87 4.05
N PHE A 366 8.61 -13.65 5.08
CA PHE A 366 9.61 -14.74 5.05
C PHE A 366 9.35 -15.77 6.16
N GLY A 367 10.08 -16.88 6.13
CA GLY A 367 10.10 -17.89 7.20
C GLY A 367 9.71 -19.29 6.76
N THR A 368 9.21 -19.46 5.54
CA THR A 368 8.69 -20.75 5.06
C THR A 368 9.62 -21.50 4.11
N ASP A 369 10.66 -20.88 3.59
CA ASP A 369 11.68 -21.58 2.81
C ASP A 369 12.54 -22.48 3.72
N THR A 370 12.44 -23.80 3.54
CA THR A 370 13.20 -24.80 4.30
C THR A 370 14.51 -25.18 3.64
N SER A 371 14.88 -24.61 2.48
CA SER A 371 16.18 -24.80 1.87
C SER A 371 17.28 -24.19 2.75
N ALA A 372 18.49 -24.73 2.69
CA ALA A 372 19.62 -24.18 3.43
C ALA A 372 19.92 -22.74 3.05
N GLU A 373 19.71 -22.40 1.77
CA GLU A 373 19.89 -21.07 1.22
C GLU A 373 18.85 -20.09 1.79
N GLY A 374 17.57 -20.45 1.76
CA GLY A 374 16.48 -19.61 2.31
C GLY A 374 16.61 -19.43 3.81
N ARG A 375 16.95 -20.49 4.55
CA ARG A 375 17.24 -20.42 5.99
C ARG A 375 18.40 -19.47 6.29
N MET A 376 19.47 -19.49 5.46
CA MET A 376 20.62 -18.59 5.59
C MET A 376 20.20 -17.12 5.38
N VAL A 377 19.32 -16.84 4.42
CA VAL A 377 18.75 -15.50 4.22
C VAL A 377 17.99 -15.04 5.46
N VAL A 378 17.04 -15.85 5.95
CA VAL A 378 16.20 -15.51 7.11
C VAL A 378 17.05 -15.27 8.36
N LYS A 379 17.94 -16.20 8.69
CA LYS A 379 18.85 -16.09 9.83
C LYS A 379 19.64 -14.78 9.79
N ASN A 380 20.32 -14.50 8.68
CA ASN A 380 21.18 -13.32 8.56
C ASN A 380 20.39 -12.02 8.50
N TYR A 381 19.17 -12.03 7.92
CA TYR A 381 18.28 -10.89 7.98
C TYR A 381 17.88 -10.57 9.44
N LEU A 382 17.46 -11.57 10.20
CA LEU A 382 17.07 -11.40 11.60
C LEU A 382 18.25 -10.91 12.47
N LEU A 383 19.45 -11.45 12.27
CA LEU A 383 20.65 -11.00 12.98
C LEU A 383 21.03 -9.55 12.63
N ALA A 384 20.91 -9.15 11.38
CA ALA A 384 21.15 -7.77 10.95
C ALA A 384 20.08 -6.81 11.50
N ALA A 385 18.82 -7.22 11.53
CA ALA A 385 17.72 -6.46 12.16
C ALA A 385 17.93 -6.32 13.68
N ASP A 386 18.40 -7.38 14.35
CA ASP A 386 18.75 -7.37 15.78
C ASP A 386 19.90 -6.40 16.09
N ALA A 387 20.92 -6.34 15.24
CA ALA A 387 22.00 -5.40 15.39
C ALA A 387 21.54 -3.92 15.28
N GLY A 388 20.51 -3.67 14.48
CA GLY A 388 19.99 -2.32 14.25
C GLY A 388 20.83 -1.51 13.26
N LEU A 389 20.55 -0.19 13.20
CA LEU A 389 21.32 0.73 12.37
C LEU A 389 22.66 1.12 13.03
N GLY A 390 23.45 1.97 12.40
CA GLY A 390 24.85 2.23 12.75
C GLY A 390 25.18 2.57 14.21
N ARG A 391 24.20 3.04 15.00
CA ARG A 391 24.33 3.26 16.45
C ARG A 391 23.41 2.37 17.28
N GLY A 392 22.88 1.30 16.66
CA GLY A 392 21.92 0.39 17.28
C GLY A 392 20.47 0.89 17.29
N GLU A 393 20.14 1.93 16.47
CA GLU A 393 18.76 2.36 16.31
C GLU A 393 17.90 1.23 15.74
N THR A 394 16.65 1.16 16.18
CA THR A 394 15.70 0.20 15.64
C THR A 394 15.31 0.59 14.21
N PRO A 395 15.54 -0.28 13.21
CA PRO A 395 15.11 0.00 11.84
C PRO A 395 13.59 0.00 11.75
N ILE A 396 13.02 0.99 11.08
CA ILE A 396 11.57 1.09 10.86
C ILE A 396 11.17 0.26 9.64
N PHE A 397 12.00 0.26 8.60
CA PHE A 397 11.77 -0.45 7.35
C PHE A 397 12.88 -1.47 7.02
N PRO A 398 12.53 -2.54 6.32
CA PRO A 398 11.16 -2.96 5.98
C PRO A 398 10.42 -3.48 7.22
N ILE A 399 9.08 -3.30 7.25
CA ILE A 399 8.24 -4.02 8.21
C ILE A 399 8.43 -5.50 7.96
N SER A 400 9.00 -6.19 8.94
CA SER A 400 9.34 -7.61 8.83
C SER A 400 8.17 -8.47 9.29
N ILE A 401 7.82 -9.48 8.50
CA ILE A 401 6.66 -10.35 8.74
C ILE A 401 7.12 -11.81 8.65
N PHE A 402 7.13 -12.48 9.79
CA PHE A 402 7.46 -13.90 9.86
C PHE A 402 6.21 -14.73 9.64
N LYS A 403 6.23 -15.61 8.64
CA LYS A 403 5.13 -16.52 8.30
C LYS A 403 5.21 -17.76 9.17
N VAL A 404 4.17 -18.03 9.95
CA VAL A 404 4.06 -19.21 10.81
C VAL A 404 3.21 -20.27 10.11
N LYS A 405 3.73 -21.49 10.00
CA LYS A 405 3.06 -22.64 9.40
C LYS A 405 3.42 -23.93 10.14
N GLU A 406 2.42 -24.69 10.55
CA GLU A 406 2.60 -26.01 11.13
C GLU A 406 3.25 -26.97 10.13
N GLY A 407 4.22 -27.78 10.57
CA GLY A 407 5.02 -28.65 9.73
C GLY A 407 6.22 -27.96 9.05
N ILE A 408 6.36 -26.62 9.20
CA ILE A 408 7.48 -25.85 8.65
C ILE A 408 8.32 -25.22 9.76
N ASN A 409 7.68 -24.51 10.71
CA ASN A 409 8.39 -23.72 11.72
C ASN A 409 7.65 -23.57 13.06
N TYR A 410 6.49 -24.21 13.24
CA TYR A 410 5.67 -24.03 14.45
C TYR A 410 6.03 -25.00 15.56
N ASN A 411 6.25 -26.28 15.26
CA ASN A 411 6.57 -27.31 16.24
C ASN A 411 8.08 -27.39 16.44
N PRO A 412 8.56 -27.81 17.64
CA PRO A 412 9.99 -27.93 17.93
C PRO A 412 10.78 -28.82 16.97
N GLU A 413 10.13 -29.82 16.37
CA GLU A 413 10.69 -30.74 15.37
C GLU A 413 10.68 -30.17 13.95
N ASP A 414 10.00 -29.08 13.69
CA ASP A 414 9.92 -28.46 12.37
C ASP A 414 11.26 -27.86 11.96
N LYS A 415 11.63 -27.99 10.69
CA LYS A 415 12.96 -27.63 10.17
C LYS A 415 13.35 -26.17 10.42
N ASN A 416 12.39 -25.26 10.43
CA ASN A 416 12.59 -23.81 10.64
C ASN A 416 12.15 -23.33 12.03
N TYR A 417 11.97 -24.22 13.00
CA TYR A 417 11.55 -23.81 14.36
C TYR A 417 12.57 -22.89 15.05
N ASP A 418 13.87 -23.14 14.85
CA ASP A 418 14.95 -22.28 15.34
C ASP A 418 14.83 -20.85 14.80
N LEU A 419 14.34 -20.67 13.59
CA LEU A 419 14.09 -19.35 12.99
C LEU A 419 12.86 -18.66 13.60
N LEU A 420 11.82 -19.41 13.98
CA LEU A 420 10.71 -18.87 14.75
C LEU A 420 11.20 -18.35 16.11
N ARG A 421 12.02 -19.13 16.82
CA ARG A 421 12.62 -18.72 18.11
C ARG A 421 13.43 -17.43 17.95
N LEU A 422 14.34 -17.40 16.97
CA LEU A 422 15.12 -16.20 16.66
C LEU A 422 14.22 -15.00 16.31
N SER A 423 13.13 -15.22 15.59
CA SER A 423 12.16 -14.18 15.26
C SER A 423 11.48 -13.62 16.51
N CYS A 424 11.14 -14.46 17.48
CA CYS A 424 10.60 -14.04 18.77
C CYS A 424 11.63 -13.21 19.57
N GLU A 425 12.90 -13.63 19.60
CA GLU A 425 13.99 -12.90 20.26
C GLU A 425 14.18 -11.50 19.67
N VAL A 426 14.24 -11.42 18.34
CA VAL A 426 14.40 -10.14 17.63
C VAL A 426 13.18 -9.25 17.83
N SER A 427 11.96 -9.79 17.73
CA SER A 427 10.74 -9.03 17.92
C SER A 427 10.58 -8.49 19.35
N ALA A 428 10.95 -9.29 20.34
CA ALA A 428 10.96 -8.90 21.77
C ALA A 428 11.89 -7.71 22.05
N LYS A 429 12.91 -7.48 21.21
CA LYS A 429 13.88 -6.40 21.34
C LYS A 429 13.58 -5.22 20.40
N ARG A 430 13.07 -5.49 19.18
CA ARG A 430 13.01 -4.53 18.08
C ARG A 430 11.60 -4.19 17.60
N LEU A 431 10.54 -4.74 18.17
CA LEU A 431 9.13 -4.65 17.74
C LEU A 431 8.80 -5.41 16.43
N PHE A 432 9.78 -5.82 15.69
CA PHE A 432 9.65 -6.60 14.45
C PHE A 432 10.58 -7.82 14.52
N PRO A 433 10.22 -8.95 13.87
CA PRO A 433 9.09 -9.14 12.96
C PRO A 433 7.73 -9.26 13.65
N ASN A 434 6.66 -8.89 12.91
CA ASN A 434 5.30 -9.31 13.20
C ASN A 434 5.08 -10.74 12.71
N PHE A 435 3.95 -11.36 13.08
CA PHE A 435 3.66 -12.76 12.77
C PHE A 435 2.41 -12.89 11.92
N SER A 436 2.50 -13.61 10.81
CA SER A 436 1.36 -13.98 9.98
C SER A 436 1.14 -15.50 10.02
N PHE A 437 -0.12 -15.91 10.04
CA PHE A 437 -0.48 -17.31 10.26
C PHE A 437 -1.14 -17.88 9.01
N ILE A 438 -0.41 -18.78 8.33
CA ILE A 438 -0.91 -19.47 7.13
C ILE A 438 -2.02 -20.45 7.50
N ASP A 439 -1.95 -21.03 8.70
CA ASP A 439 -2.92 -22.04 9.18
C ASP A 439 -4.30 -21.47 9.51
N SER A 440 -4.50 -20.16 9.51
CA SER A 440 -5.84 -19.59 9.66
C SER A 440 -6.77 -20.06 8.54
N PRO A 441 -8.00 -20.52 8.82
CA PRO A 441 -8.86 -21.19 7.83
C PRO A 441 -9.05 -20.39 6.53
N PHE A 442 -9.25 -19.08 6.64
CA PHE A 442 -9.41 -18.16 5.50
C PHE A 442 -8.11 -17.89 4.69
N ASN A 443 -6.94 -18.34 5.19
CA ASN A 443 -5.68 -18.35 4.46
C ASN A 443 -5.41 -19.72 3.85
N LEU A 444 -5.75 -20.82 4.58
CA LEU A 444 -5.62 -22.20 4.08
C LEU A 444 -6.48 -22.47 2.86
N GLU A 445 -7.60 -21.76 2.70
CA GLU A 445 -8.46 -21.87 1.50
C GLU A 445 -7.69 -21.70 0.19
N TYR A 446 -6.63 -20.88 0.18
CA TYR A 446 -5.82 -20.61 -1.02
C TYR A 446 -4.49 -21.36 -1.02
N TYR A 447 -4.06 -21.87 0.11
CA TYR A 447 -2.73 -22.47 0.28
C TYR A 447 -2.58 -23.77 -0.51
N LYS A 448 -1.48 -23.86 -1.27
CA LYS A 448 -1.03 -25.08 -1.95
C LYS A 448 0.38 -25.40 -1.49
N GLU A 449 0.57 -26.61 -0.97
CA GLU A 449 1.88 -27.05 -0.50
C GLU A 449 2.94 -26.95 -1.61
N GLY A 450 4.09 -26.37 -1.28
CA GLY A 450 5.20 -26.18 -2.22
C GLY A 450 5.05 -24.98 -3.18
N ASP A 451 3.93 -24.23 -3.13
CA ASP A 451 3.73 -23.03 -3.93
C ASP A 451 3.65 -21.77 -3.05
N TYR A 452 4.79 -21.12 -2.85
CA TYR A 452 4.90 -19.89 -2.06
C TYR A 452 4.04 -18.73 -2.57
N ASN A 453 3.60 -18.74 -3.85
CA ASN A 453 2.71 -17.71 -4.39
C ASN A 453 1.30 -17.79 -3.81
N THR A 454 0.93 -18.93 -3.23
CA THR A 454 -0.38 -19.16 -2.59
C THR A 454 -0.34 -18.94 -1.07
N GLU A 455 0.83 -18.68 -0.51
CA GLU A 455 0.98 -18.31 0.88
C GLU A 455 0.50 -16.88 1.09
N VAL A 456 -0.26 -16.64 2.17
CA VAL A 456 -0.63 -15.29 2.55
C VAL A 456 0.60 -14.41 2.76
N ALA A 457 0.53 -13.17 2.32
CA ALA A 457 1.52 -12.15 2.60
C ALA A 457 0.83 -10.81 2.85
N TYR A 458 1.38 -10.02 3.77
CA TYR A 458 0.82 -8.72 4.13
C TYR A 458 1.69 -7.59 3.59
N MET A 459 1.06 -6.46 3.28
CA MET A 459 1.69 -5.26 2.75
C MET A 459 1.51 -4.10 3.72
N GLY A 460 2.56 -3.32 3.93
CA GLY A 460 2.53 -2.20 4.86
C GLY A 460 2.09 -2.64 6.25
N CYS A 461 1.09 -1.94 6.81
CA CYS A 461 0.64 -2.23 8.17
C CYS A 461 -0.20 -3.51 8.28
N ARG A 462 -1.08 -3.80 7.30
CA ARG A 462 -2.06 -4.90 7.42
C ARG A 462 -2.76 -5.34 6.12
N THR A 463 -2.47 -4.72 4.98
CA THR A 463 -3.18 -5.01 3.74
C THR A 463 -2.90 -6.43 3.24
N ARG A 464 -3.96 -7.14 2.88
CA ARG A 464 -3.94 -8.51 2.39
C ARG A 464 -4.61 -8.58 1.02
N VAL A 465 -3.96 -9.20 0.05
CA VAL A 465 -4.53 -9.48 -1.27
C VAL A 465 -4.14 -10.90 -1.64
N LEU A 466 -5.10 -11.82 -1.71
CA LEU A 466 -4.87 -13.23 -2.01
C LEU A 466 -5.96 -13.77 -2.96
N GLY A 467 -7.22 -13.87 -2.54
CA GLY A 467 -8.32 -14.29 -3.39
C GLY A 467 -8.51 -13.37 -4.61
N ASN A 468 -8.91 -13.93 -5.75
CA ASN A 468 -9.18 -13.19 -6.97
C ASN A 468 -10.52 -13.62 -7.57
N HIS A 469 -11.57 -12.85 -7.29
CA HIS A 469 -12.91 -13.12 -7.77
C HIS A 469 -13.01 -13.10 -9.31
N VAL A 470 -12.25 -12.20 -9.93
CA VAL A 470 -12.24 -12.00 -11.41
C VAL A 470 -11.60 -13.16 -12.15
N ASP A 471 -10.62 -13.80 -11.52
CA ASP A 471 -9.85 -14.93 -12.11
C ASP A 471 -9.32 -15.81 -10.97
N PRO A 472 -10.15 -16.76 -10.48
CA PRO A 472 -9.80 -17.61 -9.33
C PRO A 472 -8.49 -18.40 -9.51
N ASP A 473 -8.12 -18.75 -10.76
CA ASP A 473 -6.86 -19.43 -11.04
C ASP A 473 -5.63 -18.57 -10.77
N LYS A 474 -5.83 -17.25 -10.65
CA LYS A 474 -4.82 -16.26 -10.26
C LYS A 474 -5.01 -15.73 -8.85
N SER A 475 -5.51 -16.58 -7.94
CA SER A 475 -5.52 -16.30 -6.49
C SER A 475 -4.12 -16.49 -5.92
N VAL A 476 -3.25 -15.54 -6.22
CA VAL A 476 -1.82 -15.53 -5.83
C VAL A 476 -1.46 -14.19 -5.19
N THR A 477 -0.35 -14.16 -4.46
CA THR A 477 0.13 -12.97 -3.78
C THR A 477 0.92 -12.05 -4.72
N GLY A 478 1.92 -12.58 -5.42
CA GLY A 478 2.82 -11.79 -6.27
C GLY A 478 2.12 -11.05 -7.41
N GLY A 479 2.49 -9.81 -7.66
CA GLY A 479 2.00 -9.02 -8.78
C GLY A 479 0.58 -8.46 -8.61
N ARG A 480 0.06 -8.42 -7.39
CA ARG A 480 -1.28 -7.90 -7.06
C ARG A 480 -1.22 -6.93 -5.90
N GLY A 481 -2.26 -6.13 -5.74
CA GLY A 481 -2.33 -5.16 -4.67
C GLY A 481 -3.70 -4.51 -4.51
N ASN A 482 -3.79 -3.56 -3.59
CA ASN A 482 -4.97 -2.73 -3.40
C ASN A 482 -4.93 -1.53 -4.34
N LEU A 483 -6.04 -1.22 -5.00
CA LEU A 483 -6.15 -0.07 -5.90
C LEU A 483 -6.51 1.20 -5.14
N SER A 484 -7.48 1.08 -4.23
CA SER A 484 -7.96 2.19 -3.40
C SER A 484 -8.84 1.69 -2.27
N PHE A 485 -8.94 2.47 -1.20
CA PHE A 485 -9.87 2.18 -0.12
C PHE A 485 -10.50 3.46 0.45
N THR A 486 -11.69 3.29 1.04
CA THR A 486 -12.48 4.36 1.65
C THR A 486 -13.10 3.82 2.92
N SER A 487 -12.98 4.55 4.03
CA SER A 487 -13.42 4.10 5.35
C SER A 487 -14.73 4.77 5.77
N VAL A 488 -15.61 3.98 6.39
CA VAL A 488 -16.89 4.41 6.96
C VAL A 488 -16.72 4.80 8.43
N ASN A 489 -17.39 5.85 8.85
CA ASN A 489 -17.48 6.28 10.24
C ASN A 489 -18.59 5.52 10.97
N LEU A 490 -18.30 4.33 11.50
CA LEU A 490 -19.28 3.52 12.23
C LEU A 490 -19.79 4.21 13.51
N PRO A 491 -18.95 4.87 14.34
CA PRO A 491 -19.44 5.59 15.53
C PRO A 491 -20.57 6.57 15.23
N ARG A 492 -20.48 7.31 14.12
CA ARG A 492 -21.55 8.26 13.72
C ARG A 492 -22.88 7.58 13.48
N LEU A 493 -22.88 6.42 12.83
CA LEU A 493 -24.10 5.62 12.63
C LEU A 493 -24.65 5.13 13.98
N GLY A 494 -23.76 4.68 14.87
CA GLY A 494 -24.13 4.31 16.24
C GLY A 494 -24.74 5.48 17.02
N ILE A 495 -24.21 6.70 16.89
CA ILE A 495 -24.75 7.90 17.57
C ILE A 495 -26.12 8.26 17.02
N LYS A 496 -26.33 8.19 15.71
CA LYS A 496 -27.61 8.53 15.07
C LYS A 496 -28.74 7.62 15.51
N HIS A 497 -28.48 6.32 15.70
CA HIS A 497 -29.50 5.29 15.88
C HIS A 497 -29.49 4.63 17.26
N GLY A 498 -28.48 4.92 18.08
CA GLY A 498 -28.24 4.27 19.37
C GLY A 498 -28.93 4.92 20.56
N ILE A 499 -28.78 4.26 21.71
CA ILE A 499 -29.31 4.72 23.02
C ILE A 499 -28.49 5.85 23.64
N CYS A 500 -27.29 6.13 23.12
CA CYS A 500 -26.48 7.25 23.62
C CYS A 500 -27.15 8.60 23.33
N ASN A 501 -28.02 8.65 22.35
CA ASN A 501 -28.96 9.75 22.14
C ASN A 501 -30.13 9.55 23.11
N LYS A 502 -30.21 10.36 24.16
CA LYS A 502 -31.16 10.25 25.28
C LYS A 502 -32.65 10.23 24.89
N GLU A 503 -32.96 10.36 23.62
CA GLU A 503 -34.30 10.27 23.04
C GLU A 503 -34.78 8.81 22.83
N ARG A 504 -33.88 7.81 22.99
CA ARG A 504 -34.20 6.39 22.76
C ARG A 504 -33.79 5.52 23.93
N GLU A 505 -34.67 4.60 24.30
CA GLU A 505 -34.38 3.54 25.27
C GLU A 505 -33.80 2.27 24.61
N VAL A 506 -34.09 2.08 23.31
CA VAL A 506 -33.63 0.96 22.50
C VAL A 506 -33.10 1.49 21.17
N ALA A 507 -31.99 0.95 20.69
CA ALA A 507 -31.42 1.31 19.40
C ALA A 507 -32.36 0.97 18.24
N ASP A 508 -32.46 1.85 17.26
CA ASP A 508 -33.18 1.62 16.01
C ASP A 508 -32.26 0.88 15.02
N MET A 509 -32.26 -0.45 15.13
CA MET A 509 -31.38 -1.29 14.32
C MET A 509 -31.78 -1.33 12.86
N ASP A 510 -33.08 -1.22 12.54
CA ASP A 510 -33.54 -1.19 11.14
C ASP A 510 -33.04 0.07 10.42
N ALA A 511 -33.18 1.23 11.08
CA ALA A 511 -32.64 2.47 10.55
C ALA A 511 -31.08 2.48 10.48
N PHE A 512 -30.41 1.86 11.48
CA PHE A 512 -28.96 1.70 11.46
C PHE A 512 -28.49 0.91 10.25
N TYR A 513 -29.05 -0.27 9.98
CA TYR A 513 -28.64 -1.08 8.84
C TYR A 513 -29.00 -0.44 7.50
N LYS A 514 -30.13 0.28 7.43
CA LYS A 514 -30.49 1.05 6.25
C LYS A 514 -29.46 2.14 5.95
N ASP A 515 -29.11 2.96 6.93
CA ASP A 515 -28.11 4.02 6.76
C ASP A 515 -26.71 3.43 6.46
N LEU A 516 -26.36 2.29 7.07
CA LEU A 516 -25.10 1.59 6.76
C LEU A 516 -25.11 1.11 5.31
N GLU A 517 -26.19 0.52 4.82
CA GLU A 517 -26.32 0.09 3.42
C GLU A 517 -26.19 1.27 2.46
N GLU A 518 -26.89 2.38 2.71
CA GLU A 518 -26.79 3.62 1.91
C GLU A 518 -25.34 4.14 1.89
N MET A 519 -24.64 4.06 3.01
CA MET A 519 -23.23 4.47 3.11
C MET A 519 -22.31 3.54 2.30
N LEU A 520 -22.54 2.22 2.35
CA LEU A 520 -21.78 1.24 1.56
C LEU A 520 -22.02 1.43 0.06
N GLU A 521 -23.25 1.74 -0.36
CA GLU A 521 -23.56 2.10 -1.75
C GLU A 521 -22.80 3.37 -2.19
N LEU A 522 -22.75 4.39 -1.33
CA LEU A 522 -22.00 5.62 -1.60
C LEU A 522 -20.50 5.33 -1.77
N VAL A 523 -19.92 4.54 -0.87
CA VAL A 523 -18.49 4.15 -0.92
C VAL A 523 -18.19 3.32 -2.15
N LYS A 524 -19.02 2.33 -2.48
CA LYS A 524 -18.90 1.54 -3.70
C LYS A 524 -18.90 2.44 -4.95
N ASP A 525 -19.82 3.37 -5.06
CA ASP A 525 -19.89 4.31 -6.18
C ASP A 525 -18.62 5.17 -6.28
N GLN A 526 -18.09 5.61 -5.14
CA GLN A 526 -16.86 6.41 -5.08
C GLN A 526 -15.64 5.58 -5.51
N LEU A 527 -15.54 4.33 -5.06
CA LEU A 527 -14.46 3.41 -5.45
C LEU A 527 -14.49 3.11 -6.95
N LEU A 528 -15.68 2.91 -7.53
CA LEU A 528 -15.85 2.72 -8.97
C LEU A 528 -15.44 3.97 -9.76
N GLU A 529 -15.78 5.18 -9.29
CA GLU A 529 -15.33 6.42 -9.93
C GLU A 529 -13.80 6.55 -9.93
N ARG A 530 -13.14 6.24 -8.80
CA ARG A 530 -11.67 6.22 -8.73
C ARG A 530 -11.06 5.14 -9.61
N PHE A 531 -11.64 3.95 -9.64
CA PHE A 531 -11.23 2.86 -10.52
C PHE A 531 -11.26 3.25 -12.00
N GLU A 532 -12.31 3.94 -12.47
CA GLU A 532 -12.38 4.44 -13.83
C GLU A 532 -11.28 5.48 -14.14
N ILE A 533 -10.94 6.35 -13.17
CA ILE A 533 -9.82 7.29 -13.31
C ILE A 533 -8.49 6.52 -13.49
N GLN A 534 -8.25 5.49 -12.67
CA GLN A 534 -7.07 4.63 -12.75
C GLN A 534 -7.03 3.86 -14.07
N CYS A 535 -8.15 3.27 -14.50
CA CYS A 535 -8.26 2.53 -15.75
C CYS A 535 -8.00 3.37 -17.00
N ASN A 536 -8.26 4.67 -16.95
CA ASN A 536 -8.00 5.60 -18.05
C ASN A 536 -6.54 6.04 -18.16
N LYS A 537 -5.68 5.67 -17.22
CA LYS A 537 -4.23 5.82 -17.34
C LYS A 537 -3.65 4.79 -18.33
N ARG A 538 -2.38 4.98 -18.68
CA ARG A 538 -1.67 4.13 -19.64
C ARG A 538 -0.41 3.56 -19.00
N ILE A 539 0.14 2.50 -19.58
CA ILE A 539 1.36 1.83 -19.07
C ILE A 539 2.51 2.81 -18.89
N TYR A 540 2.72 3.74 -19.83
CA TYR A 540 3.83 4.70 -19.72
C TYR A 540 3.73 5.65 -18.53
N ASN A 541 2.55 5.74 -17.88
CA ASN A 541 2.41 6.48 -16.62
C ASN A 541 3.01 5.72 -15.42
N PHE A 542 3.20 4.41 -15.56
CA PHE A 542 3.74 3.51 -14.53
C PHE A 542 4.85 2.64 -15.13
N PRO A 543 6.00 3.26 -15.48
CA PRO A 543 7.02 2.59 -16.28
C PRO A 543 7.70 1.44 -15.56
N PHE A 544 7.69 1.43 -14.22
CA PHE A 544 8.28 0.37 -13.43
C PHE A 544 7.24 -0.71 -13.05
N LEU A 545 6.18 -0.35 -12.33
CA LEU A 545 5.17 -1.30 -11.85
C LEU A 545 4.51 -2.09 -12.98
N LEU A 546 4.10 -1.39 -14.02
CA LEU A 546 3.42 -1.99 -15.18
C LEU A 546 4.40 -2.23 -16.34
N GLY A 547 5.30 -1.29 -16.60
CA GLY A 547 6.24 -1.36 -17.71
C GLY A 547 7.30 -2.46 -17.56
N GLN A 548 7.67 -2.86 -16.34
CA GLN A 548 8.58 -3.99 -16.09
C GLN A 548 7.82 -5.30 -15.74
N GLY A 549 6.50 -5.33 -15.92
CA GLY A 549 5.71 -6.54 -15.73
C GLY A 549 5.54 -6.99 -14.28
N LEU A 550 5.72 -6.10 -13.31
CA LEU A 550 5.53 -6.44 -11.87
C LEU A 550 4.06 -6.68 -11.52
N TRP A 551 3.14 -5.92 -12.11
CA TRP A 551 1.71 -6.18 -11.95
C TRP A 551 1.27 -7.34 -12.85
N ILE A 552 0.41 -8.20 -12.32
CA ILE A 552 -0.05 -9.40 -13.02
C ILE A 552 -0.64 -9.05 -14.40
N ASP A 553 -0.26 -9.81 -15.42
CA ASP A 553 -0.68 -9.66 -16.83
C ASP A 553 -0.23 -8.33 -17.51
N SER A 554 0.48 -7.43 -16.83
CA SER A 554 0.88 -6.16 -17.42
C SER A 554 1.85 -6.31 -18.59
N GLU A 555 2.62 -7.40 -18.65
CA GLU A 555 3.48 -7.75 -19.78
C GLU A 555 2.71 -8.04 -21.09
N LYS A 556 1.40 -8.26 -21.00
CA LYS A 556 0.51 -8.50 -22.16
C LYS A 556 0.05 -7.19 -22.82
N LEU A 557 0.28 -6.05 -22.17
CA LEU A 557 -0.14 -4.74 -22.65
C LEU A 557 0.99 -4.01 -23.39
N LYS A 558 0.62 -3.17 -24.35
CA LYS A 558 1.54 -2.26 -25.04
C LYS A 558 1.63 -0.92 -24.29
N PRO A 559 2.70 -0.13 -24.47
CA PRO A 559 2.91 1.13 -23.73
C PRO A 559 1.74 2.13 -23.80
N GLY A 560 0.98 2.16 -24.88
CA GLY A 560 -0.18 3.04 -25.08
C GLY A 560 -1.52 2.50 -24.55
N ASP A 561 -1.59 1.24 -24.12
CA ASP A 561 -2.83 0.61 -23.72
C ASP A 561 -3.35 1.16 -22.39
N LYS A 562 -4.69 1.22 -22.26
CA LYS A 562 -5.39 1.53 -21.01
C LYS A 562 -5.33 0.34 -20.05
N LEU A 563 -5.42 0.63 -18.74
CA LEU A 563 -5.08 -0.31 -17.68
C LEU A 563 -6.21 -1.22 -17.21
N LYS A 564 -7.45 -1.06 -17.69
CA LYS A 564 -8.63 -1.79 -17.19
C LYS A 564 -8.44 -3.32 -17.18
N LYS A 565 -7.80 -3.86 -18.24
CA LYS A 565 -7.59 -5.31 -18.39
C LYS A 565 -6.76 -5.94 -17.27
N VAL A 566 -5.86 -5.17 -16.68
CA VAL A 566 -4.94 -5.66 -15.63
C VAL A 566 -5.30 -5.15 -14.24
N LEU A 567 -5.80 -3.92 -14.11
CA LEU A 567 -6.21 -3.38 -12.81
C LEU A 567 -7.41 -4.09 -12.19
N LYS A 568 -8.25 -4.77 -12.98
CA LYS A 568 -9.35 -5.61 -12.47
C LYS A 568 -8.89 -6.70 -11.48
N HIS A 569 -7.62 -7.09 -11.48
CA HIS A 569 -7.05 -8.05 -10.55
C HIS A 569 -6.67 -7.45 -9.19
N GLY A 570 -6.66 -6.13 -9.05
CA GLY A 570 -6.49 -5.45 -7.78
C GLY A 570 -7.81 -5.33 -7.01
N THR A 571 -7.72 -4.93 -5.74
CA THR A 571 -8.88 -4.83 -4.84
C THR A 571 -9.40 -3.40 -4.70
N LEU A 572 -10.73 -3.27 -4.60
CA LEU A 572 -11.45 -2.06 -4.21
C LEU A 572 -12.01 -2.29 -2.81
N THR A 573 -11.61 -1.46 -1.84
CA THR A 573 -11.76 -1.86 -0.45
C THR A 573 -12.56 -0.85 0.35
N VAL A 574 -13.52 -1.37 1.14
CA VAL A 574 -14.25 -0.61 2.17
C VAL A 574 -13.59 -0.85 3.51
N GLY A 575 -13.26 0.22 4.20
CA GLY A 575 -12.74 0.17 5.56
C GLY A 575 -13.74 0.67 6.59
N PHE A 576 -13.40 0.54 7.87
CA PHE A 576 -14.19 1.07 8.97
C PHE A 576 -13.33 1.43 10.18
N ILE A 577 -13.82 2.37 10.98
CA ILE A 577 -13.21 2.82 12.23
C ILE A 577 -14.25 2.76 13.35
N GLY A 578 -13.79 2.49 14.56
CA GLY A 578 -14.55 2.73 15.79
C GLY A 578 -15.70 1.76 16.03
N LEU A 579 -15.53 0.47 15.74
CA LEU A 579 -16.56 -0.53 16.08
C LEU A 579 -16.91 -0.51 17.57
N ALA A 580 -15.90 -0.35 18.44
CA ALA A 580 -16.12 -0.28 19.88
C ALA A 580 -17.04 0.88 20.28
N GLU A 581 -16.77 2.08 19.75
CA GLU A 581 -17.58 3.28 20.02
C GLU A 581 -18.96 3.19 19.36
N CYS A 582 -19.07 2.58 18.17
CA CYS A 582 -20.34 2.30 17.54
C CYS A 582 -21.23 1.42 18.41
N LEU A 583 -20.72 0.30 18.88
CA LEU A 583 -21.41 -0.62 19.79
C LEU A 583 -21.77 0.05 21.13
N LYS A 584 -20.84 0.85 21.67
CA LYS A 584 -21.09 1.63 22.89
C LYS A 584 -22.22 2.63 22.71
N ALA A 585 -22.31 3.26 21.55
CA ALA A 585 -23.40 4.17 21.22
C ALA A 585 -24.73 3.44 21.03
N LEU A 586 -24.72 2.26 20.40
CA LEU A 586 -25.92 1.45 20.16
C LEU A 586 -26.48 0.80 21.43
N THR A 587 -25.61 0.19 22.26
CA THR A 587 -26.02 -0.73 23.33
C THR A 587 -25.58 -0.30 24.74
N GLY A 588 -24.74 0.73 24.85
CA GLY A 588 -24.11 1.13 26.10
C GLY A 588 -22.84 0.33 26.47
N LYS A 589 -22.51 -0.73 25.72
CA LYS A 589 -21.32 -1.58 25.93
C LYS A 589 -20.62 -1.87 24.63
N HIS A 590 -19.27 -1.90 24.63
CA HIS A 590 -18.52 -2.36 23.46
C HIS A 590 -18.30 -3.89 23.50
N HIS A 591 -17.80 -4.46 22.45
CA HIS A 591 -17.65 -5.90 22.24
C HIS A 591 -16.67 -6.62 23.19
N GLY A 592 -15.84 -5.88 23.94
CA GLY A 592 -15.06 -6.44 25.05
C GLY A 592 -15.82 -6.49 26.38
N GLU A 593 -16.98 -5.83 26.51
CA GLU A 593 -17.74 -5.69 27.75
C GLU A 593 -18.93 -6.66 27.82
N SER A 594 -19.43 -7.18 26.71
CA SER A 594 -20.53 -8.16 26.71
C SER A 594 -20.54 -9.05 25.45
N GLU A 595 -21.07 -10.27 25.62
CA GLU A 595 -21.21 -11.25 24.51
C GLU A 595 -22.23 -10.78 23.47
N GLU A 596 -23.31 -10.08 23.91
CA GLU A 596 -24.33 -9.54 23.00
C GLU A 596 -23.71 -8.47 22.10
N SER A 597 -22.87 -7.59 22.65
CA SER A 597 -22.17 -6.56 21.85
C SER A 597 -21.13 -7.20 20.93
N GLN A 598 -20.44 -8.27 21.37
CA GLN A 598 -19.54 -9.03 20.51
C GLN A 598 -20.30 -9.65 19.33
N LYS A 599 -21.44 -10.28 19.58
CA LYS A 599 -22.30 -10.85 18.53
C LYS A 599 -22.76 -9.77 17.55
N LEU A 600 -23.27 -8.66 18.07
CA LEU A 600 -23.71 -7.53 17.22
C LEU A 600 -22.55 -6.96 16.41
N GLY A 601 -21.35 -6.85 16.97
CA GLY A 601 -20.16 -6.41 16.24
C GLY A 601 -19.82 -7.32 15.06
N LEU A 602 -19.87 -8.63 15.27
CA LEU A 602 -19.66 -9.61 14.20
C LEU A 602 -20.78 -9.55 13.14
N GLU A 603 -22.04 -9.31 13.53
CA GLU A 603 -23.16 -9.13 12.61
C GLU A 603 -22.97 -7.88 11.74
N ILE A 604 -22.56 -6.75 12.30
CA ILE A 604 -22.30 -5.49 11.58
C ILE A 604 -21.18 -5.67 10.55
N ILE A 605 -20.04 -6.21 10.96
CA ILE A 605 -18.92 -6.42 10.04
C ILE A 605 -19.23 -7.54 9.02
N GLY A 606 -19.96 -8.57 9.43
CA GLY A 606 -20.49 -9.61 8.53
C GLY A 606 -21.42 -9.04 7.46
N PHE A 607 -22.29 -8.07 7.84
CA PHE A 607 -23.13 -7.36 6.89
C PHE A 607 -22.30 -6.57 5.85
N MET A 608 -21.28 -5.84 6.32
CA MET A 608 -20.36 -5.13 5.40
C MET A 608 -19.67 -6.10 4.45
N ARG A 609 -19.19 -7.24 4.97
CA ARG A 609 -18.53 -8.27 4.14
C ARG A 609 -19.48 -8.84 3.09
N LYS A 610 -20.68 -9.22 3.47
CA LYS A 610 -21.71 -9.73 2.56
C LYS A 610 -22.01 -8.73 1.44
N LYS A 611 -22.13 -7.45 1.75
CA LYS A 611 -22.35 -6.41 0.74
C LYS A 611 -21.19 -6.29 -0.26
N MET A 612 -19.94 -6.42 0.23
CA MET A 612 -18.78 -6.41 -0.67
C MET A 612 -18.75 -7.64 -1.58
N ASP A 613 -19.11 -8.80 -1.08
CA ASP A 613 -19.23 -10.03 -1.89
C ASP A 613 -20.33 -9.89 -2.96
N GLU A 614 -21.51 -9.31 -2.60
CA GLU A 614 -22.60 -8.99 -3.57
C GLU A 614 -22.12 -8.00 -4.66
N TYR A 615 -21.29 -7.01 -4.30
CA TYR A 615 -20.72 -6.07 -5.29
C TYR A 615 -19.65 -6.75 -6.16
N ALA A 616 -18.86 -7.65 -5.61
CA ALA A 616 -17.89 -8.42 -6.38
C ALA A 616 -18.59 -9.25 -7.47
N ASP A 617 -19.68 -9.94 -7.15
CA ASP A 617 -20.51 -10.69 -8.10
C ASP A 617 -21.12 -9.75 -9.15
N LYS A 618 -21.73 -8.65 -8.70
CA LYS A 618 -22.47 -7.75 -9.59
C LYS A 618 -21.58 -7.02 -10.60
N TYR A 619 -20.39 -6.59 -10.18
CA TYR A 619 -19.49 -5.79 -11.01
C TYR A 619 -18.34 -6.58 -11.63
N ASN A 620 -18.17 -7.85 -11.24
CA ASN A 620 -17.03 -8.70 -11.59
C ASN A 620 -15.69 -8.00 -11.31
N LEU A 621 -15.54 -7.52 -10.05
CA LEU A 621 -14.36 -6.85 -9.52
C LEU A 621 -14.08 -7.37 -8.11
N ASN A 622 -12.85 -7.18 -7.62
CA ASN A 622 -12.45 -7.62 -6.28
C ASN A 622 -12.84 -6.59 -5.22
N PHE A 623 -14.12 -6.53 -4.81
CA PHE A 623 -14.52 -5.77 -3.64
C PHE A 623 -14.18 -6.53 -2.36
N SER A 624 -13.79 -5.79 -1.30
CA SER A 624 -13.31 -6.40 -0.06
C SER A 624 -13.46 -5.47 1.14
N VAL A 625 -13.30 -6.01 2.36
CA VAL A 625 -13.37 -5.25 3.62
C VAL A 625 -12.00 -5.24 4.29
N ILE A 626 -11.54 -4.07 4.74
CA ILE A 626 -10.31 -3.90 5.52
C ILE A 626 -10.62 -3.37 6.93
N ALA A 627 -9.93 -3.92 7.91
CA ALA A 627 -9.80 -3.28 9.22
C ALA A 627 -8.85 -2.07 9.06
N THR A 628 -9.42 -0.88 8.87
CA THR A 628 -8.68 0.32 8.45
C THR A 628 -7.47 0.62 9.34
N PRO A 629 -6.28 0.87 8.80
CA PRO A 629 -5.20 1.53 9.53
C PRO A 629 -5.63 2.97 9.84
N ALA A 630 -5.83 3.26 11.12
CA ALA A 630 -6.53 4.49 11.50
C ALA A 630 -5.69 5.76 11.32
N GLU A 631 -4.41 5.72 11.67
CA GLU A 631 -3.52 6.87 11.63
C GLU A 631 -4.20 8.17 12.12
N GLY A 632 -4.13 9.27 11.37
CA GLY A 632 -4.82 10.52 11.69
C GLY A 632 -6.35 10.48 11.56
N LEU A 633 -6.91 9.46 10.87
CA LEU A 633 -8.34 9.33 10.62
C LEU A 633 -9.17 9.20 11.89
N SER A 634 -8.69 8.44 12.88
CA SER A 634 -9.39 8.23 14.16
C SER A 634 -9.61 9.54 14.92
N GLY A 635 -8.62 10.42 14.94
CA GLY A 635 -8.72 11.77 15.50
C GLY A 635 -9.61 12.71 14.68
N ARG A 636 -9.54 12.61 13.35
CA ARG A 636 -10.37 13.40 12.44
C ARG A 636 -11.86 13.11 12.65
N PHE A 637 -12.26 11.85 12.65
CA PHE A 637 -13.67 11.47 12.82
C PHE A 637 -14.22 11.90 14.17
N VAL A 638 -13.52 11.60 15.27
CA VAL A 638 -13.99 12.01 16.60
C VAL A 638 -14.05 13.54 16.75
N GLY A 639 -13.12 14.27 16.14
CA GLY A 639 -13.13 15.74 16.17
C GLY A 639 -14.39 16.32 15.51
N ILE A 640 -14.77 15.81 14.34
CA ILE A 640 -15.98 16.23 13.63
C ILE A 640 -17.23 15.82 14.41
N ASP A 641 -17.31 14.57 14.86
CA ASP A 641 -18.48 14.07 15.60
C ASP A 641 -18.69 14.78 16.93
N LYS A 642 -17.60 15.11 17.63
CA LYS A 642 -17.65 15.91 18.85
C LYS A 642 -18.15 17.35 18.59
N ALA A 643 -17.80 17.94 17.45
CA ALA A 643 -18.29 19.25 17.07
C ALA A 643 -19.81 19.21 16.74
N VAL A 644 -20.30 18.11 16.14
CA VAL A 644 -21.70 17.96 15.74
C VAL A 644 -22.60 17.50 16.90
N TYR A 645 -22.18 16.47 17.63
CA TYR A 645 -23.02 15.78 18.63
C TYR A 645 -22.62 16.09 20.09
N GLY A 646 -21.55 16.86 20.29
CA GLY A 646 -21.03 17.14 21.61
C GLY A 646 -20.23 15.97 22.21
N LYS A 647 -19.92 16.09 23.50
CA LYS A 647 -19.16 15.08 24.25
C LYS A 647 -20.10 13.99 24.78
N ILE A 648 -20.01 12.80 24.21
CA ILE A 648 -20.75 11.59 24.60
C ILE A 648 -19.79 10.66 25.32
N LYS A 649 -20.11 10.31 26.59
CA LYS A 649 -19.27 9.46 27.43
C LYS A 649 -19.09 8.07 26.82
N GLY A 650 -17.82 7.65 26.67
CA GLY A 650 -17.44 6.37 26.11
C GLY A 650 -17.55 6.29 24.58
N VAL A 651 -17.91 7.40 23.91
CA VAL A 651 -18.02 7.49 22.45
C VAL A 651 -17.15 8.62 21.91
N THR A 652 -17.50 9.92 22.18
CA THR A 652 -16.76 11.07 21.67
C THR A 652 -15.93 11.81 22.73
N ASP A 653 -15.79 11.26 23.93
CA ASP A 653 -15.13 11.91 25.06
C ASP A 653 -13.59 11.82 25.02
N ARG A 654 -13.04 11.00 24.13
CA ARG A 654 -11.59 10.86 23.88
C ARG A 654 -11.13 11.69 22.70
N GLN A 655 -9.83 11.65 22.41
CA GLN A 655 -9.22 12.38 21.27
C GLN A 655 -9.19 11.55 19.98
N TYR A 656 -9.51 10.25 20.05
CA TYR A 656 -9.51 9.34 18.91
C TYR A 656 -10.61 8.27 19.09
N TYR A 657 -11.08 7.71 17.97
CA TYR A 657 -11.86 6.49 17.95
C TYR A 657 -10.93 5.27 17.93
N THR A 658 -11.38 4.18 18.50
CA THR A 658 -10.63 2.92 18.47
C THR A 658 -10.44 2.45 17.03
N ASN A 659 -9.25 1.95 16.74
CA ASN A 659 -8.89 1.46 15.42
C ASN A 659 -9.73 0.23 15.04
N SER A 660 -10.43 0.29 13.92
CA SER A 660 -11.21 -0.80 13.33
C SER A 660 -12.05 -1.62 14.34
N PHE A 661 -11.78 -2.92 14.46
CA PHE A 661 -12.46 -3.84 15.38
C PHE A 661 -11.73 -4.05 16.71
N HIS A 662 -10.65 -3.32 16.98
CA HIS A 662 -9.88 -3.58 18.19
C HIS A 662 -10.68 -3.34 19.48
N ILE A 663 -10.38 -4.13 20.49
CA ILE A 663 -10.76 -3.81 21.86
C ILE A 663 -9.99 -2.54 22.28
N PRO A 664 -10.67 -1.54 22.87
CA PRO A 664 -10.00 -0.31 23.26
C PRO A 664 -8.80 -0.55 24.18
N VAL A 665 -7.66 0.06 23.88
CA VAL A 665 -6.39 -0.14 24.62
C VAL A 665 -6.53 0.17 26.11
N HIS A 666 -7.41 1.11 26.48
CA HIS A 666 -7.65 1.49 27.87
C HIS A 666 -8.56 0.52 28.63
N TYR A 667 -9.14 -0.47 27.95
CA TYR A 667 -9.98 -1.47 28.59
C TYR A 667 -9.12 -2.59 29.16
N ASN A 668 -9.29 -2.87 30.45
CA ASN A 668 -8.51 -3.91 31.13
C ASN A 668 -9.03 -5.31 30.75
N ILE A 669 -8.26 -6.02 29.96
CA ILE A 669 -8.56 -7.35 29.45
C ILE A 669 -7.29 -8.19 29.40
N SER A 670 -7.38 -9.49 29.66
CA SER A 670 -6.23 -10.38 29.49
C SER A 670 -5.86 -10.55 28.00
N VAL A 671 -4.58 -10.76 27.74
CA VAL A 671 -4.05 -10.99 26.38
C VAL A 671 -4.82 -12.10 25.63
N ALA A 672 -5.04 -13.24 26.31
CA ALA A 672 -5.76 -14.37 25.71
C ALA A 672 -7.21 -14.01 25.37
N ASN A 673 -7.92 -13.30 26.26
CA ASN A 673 -9.30 -12.89 25.98
C ASN A 673 -9.37 -11.84 24.85
N LYS A 674 -8.43 -10.91 24.79
CA LYS A 674 -8.35 -9.95 23.69
C LYS A 674 -8.17 -10.67 22.35
N ILE A 675 -7.22 -11.60 22.26
CA ILE A 675 -6.96 -12.40 21.06
C ILE A 675 -8.23 -13.16 20.65
N LYS A 676 -8.87 -13.85 21.60
CA LYS A 676 -10.09 -14.62 21.35
C LYS A 676 -11.25 -13.76 20.83
N LEU A 677 -11.42 -12.54 21.34
CA LEU A 677 -12.49 -11.64 20.90
C LEU A 677 -12.19 -10.98 19.54
N GLU A 678 -10.94 -10.69 19.23
CA GLU A 678 -10.55 -10.07 17.96
C GLU A 678 -10.42 -11.07 16.80
N ALA A 679 -10.05 -12.33 17.07
CA ALA A 679 -9.81 -13.34 16.06
C ALA A 679 -10.95 -13.56 15.04
N PRO A 680 -12.24 -13.62 15.43
CA PRO A 680 -13.34 -13.84 14.47
C PRO A 680 -13.47 -12.72 13.41
N TYR A 681 -13.03 -11.50 13.69
CA TYR A 681 -13.08 -10.38 12.74
C TYR A 681 -12.07 -10.53 11.61
N HIS A 682 -10.99 -11.31 11.79
CA HIS A 682 -9.98 -11.54 10.77
C HIS A 682 -10.55 -12.24 9.53
N ALA A 683 -11.44 -13.22 9.73
CA ALA A 683 -12.12 -13.90 8.63
C ALA A 683 -13.06 -12.96 7.84
N LEU A 684 -13.64 -11.96 8.49
CA LEU A 684 -14.56 -11.00 7.88
C LEU A 684 -13.85 -9.88 7.13
N THR A 685 -12.59 -9.58 7.48
CA THR A 685 -11.80 -8.49 6.91
C THR A 685 -10.76 -9.01 5.90
N ASN A 686 -11.24 -9.50 4.77
CA ASN A 686 -10.44 -10.21 3.76
C ASN A 686 -9.41 -9.35 3.01
N ALA A 687 -9.52 -8.03 3.09
CA ALA A 687 -8.53 -7.10 2.52
C ALA A 687 -7.40 -6.74 3.47
N GLY A 688 -7.52 -7.12 4.73
CA GLY A 688 -6.46 -6.92 5.71
C GLY A 688 -6.95 -6.63 7.11
N HIS A 689 -6.15 -7.04 8.06
CA HIS A 689 -6.39 -6.99 9.49
C HIS A 689 -5.07 -7.14 10.24
N ILE A 690 -5.07 -6.78 11.51
CA ILE A 690 -3.99 -7.05 12.45
C ILE A 690 -4.56 -7.04 13.87
N THR A 691 -4.04 -7.88 14.76
CA THR A 691 -4.27 -7.77 16.19
C THR A 691 -2.99 -7.29 16.87
N TYR A 692 -3.08 -6.23 17.66
CA TYR A 692 -1.99 -5.71 18.47
C TYR A 692 -2.11 -6.21 19.90
N ILE A 693 -1.04 -6.80 20.41
CA ILE A 693 -0.92 -7.21 21.80
C ILE A 693 0.10 -6.29 22.49
N GLU A 694 -0.34 -5.67 23.56
CA GLU A 694 0.53 -4.82 24.37
C GLU A 694 1.06 -5.67 25.54
N LEU A 695 2.38 -5.85 25.61
CA LEU A 695 3.05 -6.49 26.73
C LEU A 695 3.78 -5.45 27.58
N ASP A 696 3.50 -5.45 28.88
CA ASP A 696 4.25 -4.63 29.83
C ASP A 696 5.47 -5.40 30.34
N GLY A 697 6.58 -4.69 30.57
CA GLY A 697 7.78 -5.24 31.19
C GLY A 697 8.85 -5.67 30.19
N ASP A 698 9.85 -6.41 30.70
CA ASP A 698 11.02 -6.85 29.92
C ASP A 698 10.70 -8.11 29.11
N THR A 699 10.35 -7.93 27.87
CA THR A 699 10.04 -9.00 26.92
C THR A 699 11.28 -9.82 26.54
N VAL A 700 12.47 -9.21 26.56
CA VAL A 700 13.73 -9.86 26.20
C VAL A 700 14.11 -10.94 27.21
N SER A 701 13.84 -10.70 28.49
CA SER A 701 14.14 -11.67 29.56
C SER A 701 13.19 -12.87 29.60
N ASN A 702 12.09 -12.87 28.82
CA ASN A 702 11.08 -13.93 28.87
C ASN A 702 10.54 -14.32 27.50
N ILE A 703 11.43 -14.83 26.66
CA ILE A 703 11.12 -15.25 25.28
C ILE A 703 10.08 -16.38 25.23
N ASP A 704 10.04 -17.27 26.22
CA ASP A 704 9.05 -18.35 26.25
C ASP A 704 7.62 -17.82 26.42
N VAL A 705 7.43 -16.75 27.19
CA VAL A 705 6.13 -16.08 27.28
C VAL A 705 5.80 -15.35 25.98
N PHE A 706 6.79 -14.73 25.36
CA PHE A 706 6.60 -14.08 24.07
C PHE A 706 6.14 -15.09 22.99
N GLU A 707 6.85 -16.22 22.86
CA GLU A 707 6.45 -17.31 21.95
C GLU A 707 5.08 -17.88 22.29
N LYS A 708 4.73 -18.00 23.58
CA LYS A 708 3.39 -18.46 24.01
C LYS A 708 2.30 -17.52 23.49
N VAL A 709 2.51 -16.21 23.46
CA VAL A 709 1.56 -15.27 22.87
C VAL A 709 1.39 -15.52 21.36
N VAL A 710 2.49 -15.73 20.65
CA VAL A 710 2.46 -16.08 19.21
C VAL A 710 1.67 -17.37 18.99
N ARG A 711 1.85 -18.40 19.85
CA ARG A 711 1.10 -19.66 19.79
C ARG A 711 -0.40 -19.46 20.02
N ILE A 712 -0.78 -18.67 21.03
CA ILE A 712 -2.18 -18.34 21.30
C ILE A 712 -2.81 -17.64 20.09
N MET A 713 -2.12 -16.71 19.44
CA MET A 713 -2.61 -16.07 18.22
C MET A 713 -2.91 -17.11 17.11
N LYS A 714 -2.00 -18.06 16.88
CA LYS A 714 -2.19 -19.13 15.89
C LYS A 714 -3.39 -20.01 16.25
N GLU A 715 -3.48 -20.43 17.49
CA GLU A 715 -4.51 -21.36 17.98
C GLU A 715 -5.92 -20.75 17.94
N GLU A 716 -6.04 -19.45 18.21
CA GLU A 716 -7.32 -18.72 18.16
C GLU A 716 -7.70 -18.28 16.74
N GLY A 717 -6.83 -18.50 15.74
CA GLY A 717 -7.14 -18.22 14.32
C GLY A 717 -6.88 -16.78 13.87
N ILE A 718 -5.99 -16.04 14.55
CA ILE A 718 -5.48 -14.77 14.08
C ILE A 718 -4.80 -14.96 12.72
N GLY A 719 -5.07 -14.07 11.77
CA GLY A 719 -4.39 -14.08 10.46
C GLY A 719 -3.06 -13.33 10.46
N TYR A 720 -2.99 -12.24 11.24
CA TYR A 720 -1.82 -11.39 11.36
C TYR A 720 -1.83 -10.67 12.71
N GLY A 721 -0.71 -10.70 13.40
CA GLY A 721 -0.57 -10.09 14.73
C GLY A 721 0.79 -9.47 14.96
N ALA A 722 0.81 -8.45 15.82
CA ALA A 722 1.99 -7.78 16.31
C ALA A 722 2.00 -7.74 17.83
N ILE A 723 3.19 -7.84 18.40
CA ILE A 723 3.39 -7.73 19.85
C ILE A 723 4.17 -6.45 20.11
N ASN A 724 3.51 -5.48 20.73
CA ASN A 724 4.09 -4.22 21.14
C ASN A 724 4.59 -4.31 22.57
N HIS A 725 5.70 -3.65 22.85
CA HIS A 725 6.25 -3.49 24.19
C HIS A 725 6.92 -2.11 24.29
N PRO A 726 7.19 -1.59 25.49
CA PRO A 726 7.90 -0.34 25.66
C PRO A 726 9.24 -0.34 24.91
N VAL A 727 9.50 0.73 24.18
CA VAL A 727 10.78 0.97 23.48
C VAL A 727 11.45 2.15 24.11
N ASP A 728 12.75 2.02 24.40
CA ASP A 728 13.53 3.09 24.99
C ASP A 728 13.62 4.29 24.02
N ARG A 729 13.35 5.47 24.57
CA ARG A 729 13.51 6.73 23.86
C ARG A 729 14.27 7.72 24.74
N ASP A 730 15.39 8.22 24.24
CA ASP A 730 16.05 9.34 24.90
C ASP A 730 15.27 10.63 24.61
N PRO A 731 14.73 11.31 25.65
CA PRO A 731 13.87 12.47 25.47
C PRO A 731 14.64 13.71 24.98
N VAL A 732 15.97 13.70 25.06
CA VAL A 732 16.82 14.83 24.71
C VAL A 732 17.34 14.73 23.30
N CYS A 733 17.97 13.61 22.95
CA CYS A 733 18.57 13.46 21.61
C CYS A 733 17.63 12.76 20.61
N GLY A 734 16.44 12.33 21.06
CA GLY A 734 15.44 11.65 20.23
C GLY A 734 15.85 10.25 19.75
N TYR A 735 16.90 9.65 20.32
CA TYR A 735 17.29 8.27 20.01
C TYR A 735 16.14 7.32 20.35
N VAL A 736 15.82 6.41 19.46
CA VAL A 736 14.83 5.34 19.66
C VAL A 736 15.49 4.01 19.39
N GLY A 737 15.53 3.13 20.40
CA GLY A 737 16.20 1.83 20.30
C GLY A 737 16.49 1.29 21.68
N VAL A 738 17.33 0.25 21.78
CA VAL A 738 17.76 -0.32 23.05
C VAL A 738 18.78 0.61 23.70
N ILE A 739 18.40 1.27 24.81
CA ILE A 739 19.28 2.22 25.49
C ILE A 739 20.04 1.57 26.64
N GLY A 740 19.43 0.66 27.39
CA GLY A 740 20.01 0.14 28.63
C GLY A 740 20.27 1.29 29.63
N ASP A 741 21.45 1.28 30.26
CA ASP A 741 21.83 2.29 31.25
C ASP A 741 22.36 3.61 30.63
N VAL A 742 22.84 3.57 29.38
CA VAL A 742 23.50 4.70 28.72
C VAL A 742 23.00 4.83 27.28
N CYS A 743 22.51 6.02 26.91
CA CYS A 743 22.08 6.29 25.54
C CYS A 743 23.28 6.22 24.56
N PRO A 744 23.23 5.34 23.53
CA PRO A 744 24.35 5.15 22.60
C PRO A 744 24.60 6.37 21.70
N LYS A 745 23.62 7.26 21.55
CA LYS A 745 23.75 8.47 20.72
C LYS A 745 24.40 9.62 21.46
N CYS A 746 23.95 9.91 22.68
CA CYS A 746 24.40 11.10 23.42
C CYS A 746 25.17 10.79 24.71
N GLY A 747 25.29 9.54 25.12
CA GLY A 747 25.99 9.12 26.33
C GLY A 747 25.27 9.48 27.64
N ARG A 748 24.03 9.94 27.60
CA ARG A 748 23.23 10.25 28.79
C ARG A 748 22.84 8.96 29.53
N ARG A 749 22.96 8.98 30.85
CA ARG A 749 22.45 7.91 31.72
C ARG A 749 21.00 8.15 32.13
N ALA A 750 20.27 7.09 32.37
CA ALA A 750 18.91 7.19 32.89
C ALA A 750 18.88 8.00 34.19
N GLY A 751 18.01 9.03 34.27
CA GLY A 751 17.89 9.92 35.42
C GLY A 751 18.92 11.05 35.51
N GLU A 752 19.93 11.09 34.64
CA GLU A 752 20.88 12.22 34.63
C GLU A 752 20.29 13.46 33.94
N PRO A 753 20.41 14.66 34.55
CA PRO A 753 20.08 15.91 33.88
C PRO A 753 21.07 16.16 32.72
N VAL A 754 20.59 16.77 31.65
CA VAL A 754 21.43 17.13 30.50
C VAL A 754 21.99 18.53 30.71
N SER A 755 23.32 18.70 30.64
CA SER A 755 23.93 20.02 30.70
C SER A 755 23.65 20.81 29.42
N VAL A 756 23.62 22.15 29.55
CA VAL A 756 23.42 23.07 28.43
C VAL A 756 24.54 22.92 27.38
N GLU A 757 25.76 22.63 27.85
CA GLU A 757 26.92 22.35 26.99
C GLU A 757 26.70 21.13 26.13
N LYS A 758 26.15 20.04 26.73
CA LYS A 758 25.84 18.80 26.00
C LYS A 758 24.73 18.98 24.97
N LEU A 759 23.72 19.79 25.29
CA LEU A 759 22.65 20.15 24.34
C LEU A 759 23.21 20.89 23.12
N LYS A 760 24.13 21.86 23.36
CA LYS A 760 24.81 22.59 22.29
C LYS A 760 25.69 21.69 21.41
N GLU A 761 26.44 20.74 22.03
CA GLU A 761 27.21 19.75 21.28
C GLU A 761 26.33 18.89 20.38
N LEU A 762 25.08 18.60 20.78
CA LEU A 762 24.08 17.87 20.02
C LEU A 762 23.34 18.71 18.99
N GLY A 763 23.63 20.04 18.91
CA GLY A 763 22.93 20.95 18.00
C GLY A 763 21.49 21.25 18.42
N ILE A 764 21.16 21.04 19.70
CA ILE A 764 19.83 21.29 20.25
C ILE A 764 19.84 22.70 20.88
N ASP A 765 19.08 23.60 20.26
CA ASP A 765 18.88 24.95 20.82
C ASP A 765 17.96 24.87 22.04
N TYR A 766 18.53 25.10 23.22
CA TYR A 766 17.76 25.24 24.45
C TYR A 766 17.47 26.74 24.63
N LYS A 767 16.23 27.13 24.40
CA LYS A 767 15.67 28.43 24.78
C LYS A 767 14.87 28.32 26.05
#